data_657ea008dc9589ed8eb7c70c2de29544
#
_entry.id   657ea008dc9589ed8eb7c70c2de29544
#
_cell.length_a   1.000
_cell.length_b   1.000
_cell.length_c   1.000
_cell.angle_alpha   90.00
_cell.angle_beta   90.00
_cell.angle_gamma   90.00
#
_symmetry.space_group_name_H-M   'P 1'
#
loop_
_entity.id
_entity.type
_entity.pdbx_description
1 polymer ?
#
loop_
_entity_poly.entity_id
_entity_poly.type
_entity_poly.pdbx_seq_one_letter_code
_entity_poly.pdbx_strand_id
1 'polypeptide(L)'
;LTDYQAKYFAHELERSYANDHVGKLAGLLFDAQVEPKPHQIDAALFALQTPFLPGVVLADEVGLGKTIEAGIVVSQYWAERKRRILIIAPSSLRQQWKQELLEKFLIPAELLDSKSKARLLSTSAATPAEVLICSYEFVQRNEYDLMRSWDVVVADEAHRLRSFWNGRAKVAGAVSEVVRHASKTILLTATPLQNKLEELYGLVSVFDPEYFHSLEAFRERYIKNRDFNGDDDLKDRVATITKRTLRRDADKYIRFTQRMPITVEFEPSPEETRLYDLVNDYLQRDELFAFAASQRHLSALILRKRLGSSTYAVASTLENIANRLSDELAGGQRRDSRGGLVLDEDFTDEELEHTEQASNDRISGPLSESELRSGIAAEVSELRGYAELARSIRVNQKAVKLGDALDQGFAKLREVGAPEKAIIFTDSTKTQEYIAQTLVEAGRGDGLVLFNGQNNSPAANEIYQSWLTKNEDSDIVTGIPAADRRKALVDYFRDQGSIMIATEAAAEGINLQFCSMLVNYDLPWNPQRVEQRIGRIHRFGQKYNVVVVNFSNKGNIAEQRILELLEDKFRLFDNVFGASDEVLGAIEDGFDFEKQISRILDQCTTAEEIDAAFEVLEEQYSTEISQEMAKAKSKVFDNLDPHVQDRLKSYDEQSEVVLNKFERLLLAVTRHELSQYADFHGDGRIFDLHSSPVADAPLGKYFFKSTPIDDAHQYRYSSPLAKHAISSAIDVATPPVELVFSLGESSRVSSAIKAFAGAGGVLNVKKITFSMKAKADDVSESYILAAGRTDDGRKLDAEHTADLMELTVKQKNSVDAGKQFPSFDTEFSLQQEQLEKEVQSRNSRYYNQQEEILERGIQDRKAEKDARIREYESKRKEHRKLARTADDPMEELKHKKEARKWEDRVEEAEDSYRRDRNRLRDEADDMLALIEQSLKGTQSVEDLFTIRWRITS
;
A
#
# COMPACT_ATOMS: atom_id res chain seq x y z
N LEU A 1 7.36 42.58 -0.44
CA LEU A 1 8.52 41.75 -0.11
C LEU A 1 9.79 42.33 -0.73
N THR A 2 10.92 42.10 -0.13
CA THR A 2 12.25 42.49 -0.66
C THR A 2 13.06 41.29 -1.08
N ASP A 3 14.10 41.45 -1.90
CA ASP A 3 15.01 40.37 -2.29
C ASP A 3 15.59 39.61 -1.08
N TYR A 4 15.87 40.31 0.02
CA TYR A 4 16.39 39.75 1.28
C TYR A 4 15.39 38.84 1.98
N GLN A 5 14.11 39.26 2.00
CA GLN A 5 13.03 38.46 2.56
C GLN A 5 12.72 37.28 1.65
N ALA A 6 12.69 37.49 0.32
CA ALA A 6 12.46 36.42 -0.66
C ALA A 6 13.55 35.33 -0.56
N LYS A 7 14.85 35.77 -0.47
CA LYS A 7 15.98 34.87 -0.28
C LYS A 7 15.88 34.07 1.03
N TYR A 8 15.55 34.72 2.13
CA TYR A 8 15.37 34.08 3.43
C TYR A 8 14.25 33.03 3.37
N PHE A 9 13.08 33.37 2.78
CA PHE A 9 11.94 32.48 2.67
C PHE A 9 12.25 31.34 1.72
N ALA A 10 12.97 31.57 0.62
CA ALA A 10 13.36 30.53 -0.31
C ALA A 10 14.29 29.48 0.34
N HIS A 11 15.25 29.95 1.15
CA HIS A 11 16.10 29.02 1.93
C HIS A 11 15.32 28.27 3.02
N GLU A 12 14.30 28.87 3.66
CA GLU A 12 13.41 28.18 4.59
C GLU A 12 12.56 27.12 3.88
N LEU A 13 12.07 27.37 2.65
CA LEU A 13 11.32 26.43 1.84
C LEU A 13 12.17 25.23 1.38
N GLU A 14 13.45 25.46 1.06
CA GLU A 14 14.41 24.42 0.64
C GLU A 14 15.20 23.83 1.83
N ARG A 15 14.78 24.12 3.05
CA ARG A 15 15.43 23.60 4.24
C ARG A 15 15.31 22.09 4.33
N SER A 16 16.44 21.42 4.51
CA SER A 16 16.46 19.99 4.81
C SER A 16 16.24 19.77 6.30
N TYR A 17 15.14 19.12 6.66
CA TYR A 17 14.80 18.81 8.04
C TYR A 17 15.32 17.43 8.45
N ALA A 18 15.50 17.21 9.75
CA ALA A 18 15.77 15.91 10.32
C ALA A 18 14.71 14.86 9.91
N ASN A 19 15.11 13.59 9.84
CA ASN A 19 14.23 12.51 9.41
C ASN A 19 13.00 12.28 10.32
N ASP A 20 13.04 12.77 11.56
CA ASP A 20 11.97 12.69 12.55
C ASP A 20 11.07 13.94 12.60
N HIS A 21 11.31 14.93 11.76
CA HIS A 21 10.58 16.19 11.78
C HIS A 21 9.56 16.27 10.63
N VAL A 22 8.31 16.65 10.95
CA VAL A 22 7.21 16.78 9.95
C VAL A 22 7.58 17.73 8.80
N GLY A 23 8.40 18.74 9.06
CA GLY A 23 8.90 19.66 8.04
C GLY A 23 9.59 18.98 6.85
N LYS A 24 10.16 17.77 7.04
CA LYS A 24 10.72 16.97 5.94
C LYS A 24 9.70 16.65 4.87
N LEU A 25 8.46 16.48 5.26
CA LEU A 25 7.34 16.15 4.37
C LEU A 25 6.56 17.36 3.86
N ALA A 26 6.90 18.60 4.30
CA ALA A 26 6.08 19.80 4.06
C ALA A 26 5.79 20.06 2.58
N GLY A 27 6.81 20.06 1.72
CA GLY A 27 6.65 20.28 0.27
C GLY A 27 5.82 19.20 -0.40
N LEU A 28 6.01 17.95 0.01
CA LEU A 28 5.26 16.81 -0.48
C LEU A 28 3.78 16.88 -0.04
N LEU A 29 3.53 17.14 1.24
CA LEU A 29 2.18 17.24 1.78
C LEU A 29 1.40 18.43 1.18
N PHE A 30 2.11 19.50 0.84
CA PHE A 30 1.54 20.63 0.11
C PHE A 30 1.09 20.22 -1.29
N ASP A 31 1.92 19.47 -2.03
CA ASP A 31 1.61 19.05 -3.41
C ASP A 31 0.59 17.91 -3.49
N ALA A 32 0.54 17.02 -2.48
CA ALA A 32 -0.31 15.86 -2.48
C ALA A 32 -1.80 16.21 -2.57
N GLN A 33 -2.53 15.47 -3.40
CA GLN A 33 -3.99 15.64 -3.58
C GLN A 33 -4.82 15.00 -2.46
N VAL A 34 -4.15 14.36 -1.52
CA VAL A 34 -4.74 13.77 -0.31
C VAL A 34 -4.35 14.60 0.90
N GLU A 35 -5.22 14.64 1.90
CA GLU A 35 -4.95 15.19 3.23
C GLU A 35 -4.55 14.05 4.17
N PRO A 36 -3.25 13.79 4.40
CA PRO A 36 -2.81 12.71 5.25
C PRO A 36 -3.25 12.91 6.70
N LYS A 37 -3.54 11.81 7.38
CA LYS A 37 -3.90 11.83 8.80
C LYS A 37 -2.67 11.64 9.68
N PRO A 38 -2.71 12.07 10.96
CA PRO A 38 -1.57 12.03 11.87
C PRO A 38 -0.87 10.66 11.94
N HIS A 39 -1.63 9.55 11.97
CA HIS A 39 -1.06 8.19 11.97
C HIS A 39 -0.32 7.85 10.68
N GLN A 40 -0.81 8.30 9.51
CA GLN A 40 -0.14 8.09 8.22
C GLN A 40 1.18 8.88 8.14
N ILE A 41 1.21 10.08 8.70
CA ILE A 41 2.44 10.89 8.83
C ILE A 41 3.41 10.19 9.80
N ASP A 42 2.91 9.71 10.95
CA ASP A 42 3.71 8.97 11.93
C ASP A 42 4.32 7.68 11.32
N ALA A 43 3.54 6.89 10.58
CA ALA A 43 4.03 5.70 9.89
C ALA A 43 5.08 6.03 8.82
N ALA A 44 4.85 7.08 8.03
CA ALA A 44 5.81 7.52 7.01
C ALA A 44 7.12 8.02 7.63
N LEU A 45 7.06 8.85 8.67
CA LEU A 45 8.25 9.31 9.39
C LEU A 45 9.00 8.14 10.03
N PHE A 46 8.29 7.16 10.61
CA PHE A 46 8.92 5.95 11.15
C PHE A 46 9.76 5.23 10.08
N ALA A 47 9.22 5.04 8.88
CA ALA A 47 9.95 4.41 7.79
C ALA A 47 11.19 5.21 7.35
N LEU A 48 11.13 6.54 7.39
CA LEU A 48 12.24 7.44 7.04
C LEU A 48 13.28 7.59 8.15
N GLN A 49 12.88 7.44 9.41
CA GLN A 49 13.77 7.58 10.60
C GLN A 49 14.77 6.44 10.78
N THR A 50 14.69 5.39 9.99
CA THR A 50 15.51 4.19 10.12
C THR A 50 16.48 4.02 8.93
N PRO A 51 17.42 4.97 8.69
CA PRO A 51 18.28 4.96 7.50
C PRO A 51 19.30 3.82 7.50
N PHE A 52 19.58 3.21 8.65
CA PHE A 52 20.50 2.08 8.78
C PHE A 52 19.82 0.71 8.75
N LEU A 53 18.48 0.66 8.86
CA LEU A 53 17.73 -0.58 8.75
C LEU A 53 17.40 -0.89 7.29
N PRO A 54 17.64 -2.12 6.81
CA PRO A 54 17.35 -2.50 5.44
C PRO A 54 15.83 -2.53 5.14
N GLY A 55 14.99 -2.64 6.16
CA GLY A 55 13.55 -2.67 5.97
C GLY A 55 12.74 -2.36 7.21
N VAL A 56 11.45 -2.07 7.00
CA VAL A 56 10.45 -1.84 8.04
C VAL A 56 9.12 -2.47 7.66
N VAL A 57 8.28 -2.74 8.66
CA VAL A 57 6.92 -3.25 8.50
C VAL A 57 5.92 -2.18 8.94
N LEU A 58 5.08 -1.72 8.04
CA LEU A 58 3.94 -0.86 8.35
C LEU A 58 2.71 -1.76 8.52
N ALA A 59 2.27 -1.90 9.77
CA ALA A 59 1.31 -2.90 10.19
C ALA A 59 0.00 -2.31 10.72
N ASP A 60 -0.37 -1.11 10.27
CA ASP A 60 -1.61 -0.44 10.62
C ASP A 60 -2.83 -1.29 10.23
N GLU A 61 -3.89 -1.23 11.03
CA GLU A 61 -5.11 -2.00 10.78
C GLU A 61 -5.75 -1.67 9.43
N VAL A 62 -6.55 -2.60 8.91
CA VAL A 62 -7.26 -2.41 7.63
C VAL A 62 -8.11 -1.13 7.67
N GLY A 63 -8.10 -0.36 6.58
CA GLY A 63 -8.87 0.88 6.47
C GLY A 63 -8.19 2.14 7.00
N LEU A 64 -7.02 2.04 7.64
CA LEU A 64 -6.23 3.20 8.08
C LEU A 64 -5.42 3.86 6.95
N GLY A 65 -5.29 3.20 5.80
CA GLY A 65 -4.69 3.79 4.59
C GLY A 65 -3.21 3.51 4.42
N LYS A 66 -2.76 2.27 4.63
CA LYS A 66 -1.37 1.84 4.41
C LYS A 66 -0.79 2.23 3.04
N THR A 67 -1.62 2.22 1.99
CA THR A 67 -1.23 2.70 0.65
C THR A 67 -0.84 4.18 0.68
N ILE A 68 -1.52 5.00 1.50
CA ILE A 68 -1.18 6.42 1.67
C ILE A 68 0.14 6.56 2.44
N GLU A 69 0.33 5.79 3.51
CA GLU A 69 1.58 5.76 4.28
C GLU A 69 2.79 5.48 3.39
N ALA A 70 2.72 4.38 2.65
CA ALA A 70 3.78 4.01 1.69
C ALA A 70 3.88 5.03 0.53
N GLY A 71 2.77 5.58 0.05
CA GLY A 71 2.73 6.63 -0.95
C GLY A 71 3.47 7.89 -0.51
N ILE A 72 3.34 8.30 0.75
CA ILE A 72 4.10 9.41 1.34
C ILE A 72 5.60 9.09 1.33
N VAL A 73 5.99 7.88 1.75
CA VAL A 73 7.40 7.47 1.76
C VAL A 73 7.97 7.43 0.35
N VAL A 74 7.27 6.80 -0.59
CA VAL A 74 7.66 6.75 -2.02
C VAL A 74 7.81 8.15 -2.59
N SER A 75 6.88 9.06 -2.26
CA SER A 75 6.94 10.45 -2.71
C SER A 75 8.13 11.20 -2.15
N GLN A 76 8.52 10.94 -0.91
CA GLN A 76 9.71 11.54 -0.32
C GLN A 76 10.98 11.07 -1.03
N TYR A 77 11.12 9.76 -1.27
CA TYR A 77 12.24 9.24 -2.05
C TYR A 77 12.24 9.78 -3.49
N TRP A 78 11.06 9.93 -4.09
CA TRP A 78 10.91 10.56 -5.40
C TRP A 78 11.36 12.02 -5.42
N ALA A 79 11.03 12.81 -4.39
CA ALA A 79 11.49 14.18 -4.21
C ALA A 79 13.01 14.26 -4.03
N GLU A 80 13.60 13.27 -3.36
CA GLU A 80 15.06 13.10 -3.20
C GLU A 80 15.77 12.55 -4.46
N ARG A 81 15.07 12.49 -5.60
CA ARG A 81 15.57 12.01 -6.90
C ARG A 81 15.94 10.51 -6.94
N LYS A 82 15.44 9.71 -6.00
CA LYS A 82 15.51 8.25 -6.07
C LYS A 82 14.49 7.76 -7.09
N ARG A 83 14.93 7.00 -8.08
CA ARG A 83 14.08 6.63 -9.23
C ARG A 83 13.88 5.13 -9.40
N ARG A 84 14.74 4.32 -8.81
CA ARG A 84 14.64 2.86 -8.89
C ARG A 84 13.72 2.37 -7.77
N ILE A 85 12.41 2.50 -8.01
CA ILE A 85 11.36 2.13 -7.05
C ILE A 85 10.55 0.99 -7.63
N LEU A 86 10.43 -0.10 -6.88
CA LEU A 86 9.64 -1.26 -7.22
C LEU A 86 8.52 -1.44 -6.19
N ILE A 87 7.29 -1.61 -6.67
CA ILE A 87 6.14 -1.99 -5.83
C ILE A 87 5.71 -3.40 -6.22
N ILE A 88 5.67 -4.30 -5.25
CA ILE A 88 5.21 -5.67 -5.38
C ILE A 88 3.85 -5.72 -4.68
N ALA A 89 2.79 -6.00 -5.42
CA ALA A 89 1.43 -6.03 -4.90
C ALA A 89 0.67 -7.25 -5.44
N PRO A 90 -0.42 -7.70 -4.80
CA PRO A 90 -1.33 -8.64 -5.41
C PRO A 90 -1.77 -8.18 -6.80
N SER A 91 -2.02 -9.11 -7.71
CA SER A 91 -2.38 -8.80 -9.10
C SER A 91 -3.57 -7.83 -9.20
N SER A 92 -4.55 -8.01 -8.32
CA SER A 92 -5.76 -7.19 -8.20
C SER A 92 -5.50 -5.73 -7.75
N LEU A 93 -4.39 -5.46 -7.06
CA LEU A 93 -4.10 -4.13 -6.51
C LEU A 93 -3.14 -3.30 -7.37
N ARG A 94 -2.52 -3.89 -8.40
CA ARG A 94 -1.51 -3.19 -9.23
C ARG A 94 -2.04 -1.94 -9.91
N GLN A 95 -3.23 -2.02 -10.51
CA GLN A 95 -3.88 -0.87 -11.16
C GLN A 95 -4.26 0.21 -10.14
N GLN A 96 -4.74 -0.19 -8.98
CA GLN A 96 -5.05 0.73 -7.89
C GLN A 96 -3.79 1.49 -7.45
N TRP A 97 -2.66 0.81 -7.27
CA TRP A 97 -1.38 1.44 -6.93
C TRP A 97 -0.96 2.47 -7.99
N LYS A 98 -1.02 2.09 -9.27
CA LYS A 98 -0.71 3.01 -10.38
C LYS A 98 -1.59 4.26 -10.32
N GLN A 99 -2.89 4.09 -10.14
CA GLN A 99 -3.85 5.17 -10.08
C GLN A 99 -3.65 6.04 -8.82
N GLU A 100 -3.48 5.45 -7.65
CA GLU A 100 -3.30 6.19 -6.39
C GLU A 100 -2.00 7.01 -6.39
N LEU A 101 -0.91 6.47 -6.93
CA LEU A 101 0.34 7.22 -7.07
C LEU A 101 0.17 8.43 -7.99
N LEU A 102 -0.53 8.26 -9.10
CA LEU A 102 -0.77 9.35 -10.05
C LEU A 102 -1.75 10.38 -9.47
N GLU A 103 -2.92 9.97 -9.00
CA GLU A 103 -3.98 10.88 -8.56
C GLU A 103 -3.66 11.60 -7.24
N LYS A 104 -3.04 10.88 -6.27
CA LYS A 104 -2.81 11.44 -4.94
C LYS A 104 -1.44 12.08 -4.77
N PHE A 105 -0.42 11.57 -5.47
CA PHE A 105 0.96 11.98 -5.30
C PHE A 105 1.61 12.51 -6.58
N LEU A 106 0.93 12.42 -7.72
CA LEU A 106 1.42 12.89 -9.03
C LEU A 106 2.71 12.18 -9.48
N ILE A 107 2.86 10.93 -9.07
CA ILE A 107 4.01 10.10 -9.43
C ILE A 107 3.63 9.17 -10.56
N PRO A 108 4.33 9.23 -11.70
CA PRO A 108 4.11 8.30 -12.81
C PRO A 108 4.57 6.90 -12.42
N ALA A 109 3.74 5.90 -12.74
CA ALA A 109 4.04 4.51 -12.47
C ALA A 109 3.64 3.63 -13.66
N GLU A 110 4.39 2.55 -13.90
CA GLU A 110 4.15 1.59 -14.98
C GLU A 110 3.98 0.18 -14.45
N LEU A 111 3.03 -0.55 -15.04
CA LEU A 111 2.84 -1.95 -14.74
C LEU A 111 3.92 -2.80 -15.43
N LEU A 112 4.63 -3.57 -14.62
CA LEU A 112 5.65 -4.49 -15.08
C LEU A 112 5.03 -5.89 -15.21
N ASP A 113 4.81 -6.29 -16.43
CA ASP A 113 4.25 -7.58 -16.83
C ASP A 113 5.10 -8.24 -17.95
N SER A 114 4.68 -9.40 -18.44
CA SER A 114 5.40 -10.12 -19.51
C SER A 114 5.48 -9.32 -20.82
N LYS A 115 4.55 -8.41 -21.09
CA LYS A 115 4.53 -7.60 -22.31
C LYS A 115 5.41 -6.37 -22.21
N SER A 116 5.42 -5.72 -21.04
CA SER A 116 6.18 -4.49 -20.77
C SER A 116 7.63 -4.75 -20.34
N LYS A 117 7.94 -5.97 -19.87
CA LYS A 117 9.24 -6.39 -19.33
C LYS A 117 10.43 -5.98 -20.22
N ALA A 118 10.40 -6.32 -21.50
CA ALA A 118 11.53 -6.06 -22.41
C ALA A 118 11.79 -4.54 -22.57
N ARG A 119 10.75 -3.71 -22.54
CA ARG A 119 10.83 -2.25 -22.61
C ARG A 119 11.32 -1.64 -21.31
N LEU A 120 10.72 -2.03 -20.20
CA LEU A 120 10.94 -1.38 -18.89
C LEU A 120 12.24 -1.84 -18.20
N LEU A 121 12.69 -3.07 -18.46
CA LEU A 121 13.92 -3.62 -17.87
C LEU A 121 15.12 -3.58 -18.80
N SER A 122 14.99 -3.01 -20.00
CA SER A 122 16.14 -2.88 -20.92
C SER A 122 17.19 -1.92 -20.35
N THR A 123 18.45 -2.33 -20.35
CA THR A 123 19.59 -1.59 -19.80
C THR A 123 20.01 -0.36 -20.63
N SER A 124 19.47 -0.18 -21.84
CA SER A 124 19.91 0.88 -22.76
C SER A 124 19.04 2.14 -22.70
N ALA A 125 17.97 2.17 -21.94
CA ALA A 125 17.19 3.37 -21.75
C ALA A 125 17.85 4.20 -20.65
N ALA A 126 18.24 5.43 -20.96
CA ALA A 126 18.29 6.50 -19.96
C ALA A 126 16.92 6.42 -19.24
N THR A 127 16.92 5.84 -18.06
CA THR A 127 15.73 5.37 -17.36
C THR A 127 14.65 6.42 -17.38
N PRO A 128 13.49 6.18 -17.98
CA PRO A 128 12.33 6.99 -17.61
C PRO A 128 12.17 6.82 -16.11
N ALA A 129 12.08 7.93 -15.44
CA ALA A 129 11.89 7.97 -14.01
C ALA A 129 10.44 7.57 -13.68
N GLU A 130 10.15 6.27 -13.65
CA GLU A 130 8.83 5.70 -13.38
C GLU A 130 8.94 4.67 -12.28
N VAL A 131 7.94 4.67 -11.39
CA VAL A 131 7.79 3.60 -10.40
C VAL A 131 7.30 2.35 -11.13
N LEU A 132 7.94 1.21 -10.90
CA LEU A 132 7.53 -0.06 -11.49
C LEU A 132 6.65 -0.83 -10.51
N ILE A 133 5.54 -1.38 -11.01
CA ILE A 133 4.58 -2.15 -10.21
C ILE A 133 4.42 -3.53 -10.80
N CYS A 134 4.68 -4.59 -10.02
CA CYS A 134 4.52 -5.98 -10.47
C CYS A 134 3.75 -6.84 -9.47
N SER A 135 3.34 -8.05 -9.88
CA SER A 135 2.75 -9.02 -8.97
C SER A 135 3.81 -9.91 -8.30
N TYR A 136 3.42 -10.58 -7.21
CA TYR A 136 4.25 -11.57 -6.54
C TYR A 136 4.65 -12.72 -7.45
N GLU A 137 3.72 -13.17 -8.27
CA GLU A 137 3.90 -14.25 -9.24
C GLU A 137 4.85 -13.82 -10.37
N PHE A 138 4.80 -12.55 -10.77
CA PHE A 138 5.76 -11.99 -11.72
C PHE A 138 7.18 -12.00 -11.15
N VAL A 139 7.35 -11.62 -9.88
CA VAL A 139 8.66 -11.68 -9.19
C VAL A 139 9.20 -13.11 -9.20
N GLN A 140 8.39 -14.10 -8.84
CA GLN A 140 8.79 -15.50 -8.81
C GLN A 140 9.26 -16.02 -10.18
N ARG A 141 8.60 -15.60 -11.27
CA ARG A 141 8.96 -16.02 -12.63
C ARG A 141 10.17 -15.28 -13.22
N ASN A 142 10.46 -14.08 -12.73
CA ASN A 142 11.44 -13.17 -13.32
C ASN A 142 12.47 -12.68 -12.29
N GLU A 143 12.77 -13.47 -11.29
CA GLU A 143 13.67 -13.15 -10.19
C GLU A 143 15.01 -12.57 -10.68
N TYR A 144 15.68 -13.25 -11.61
CA TYR A 144 16.97 -12.81 -12.15
C TYR A 144 16.95 -11.42 -12.80
N ASP A 145 15.88 -11.06 -13.48
CA ASP A 145 15.75 -9.77 -14.14
C ASP A 145 15.52 -8.64 -13.12
N LEU A 146 14.98 -8.99 -11.96
CA LEU A 146 14.67 -8.07 -10.85
C LEU A 146 15.78 -7.98 -9.81
N MET A 147 16.78 -8.88 -9.82
CA MET A 147 17.99 -8.84 -8.99
C MET A 147 18.92 -7.71 -9.42
N ARG A 148 18.45 -6.48 -9.27
CA ARG A 148 19.18 -5.24 -9.59
C ARG A 148 19.08 -4.27 -8.41
N SER A 149 19.94 -3.25 -8.38
CA SER A 149 19.90 -2.25 -7.33
C SER A 149 18.59 -1.44 -7.37
N TRP A 150 17.82 -1.50 -6.30
CA TRP A 150 16.62 -0.71 -6.07
C TRP A 150 16.88 0.33 -4.99
N ASP A 151 16.36 1.55 -5.15
CA ASP A 151 16.41 2.54 -4.09
C ASP A 151 15.37 2.20 -3.00
N VAL A 152 14.17 1.80 -3.42
CA VAL A 152 13.08 1.35 -2.53
C VAL A 152 12.32 0.19 -3.14
N VAL A 153 12.01 -0.82 -2.33
CA VAL A 153 11.03 -1.87 -2.67
C VAL A 153 9.90 -1.81 -1.66
N VAL A 154 8.67 -1.69 -2.14
CA VAL A 154 7.45 -1.79 -1.33
C VAL A 154 6.77 -3.12 -1.64
N ALA A 155 6.43 -3.91 -0.63
CA ALA A 155 5.65 -5.14 -0.79
C ALA A 155 4.31 -4.98 -0.05
N ASP A 156 3.23 -4.91 -0.81
CA ASP A 156 1.87 -4.76 -0.27
C ASP A 156 1.25 -6.13 0.01
N GLU A 157 0.39 -6.22 1.01
CA GLU A 157 -0.17 -7.48 1.53
C GLU A 157 0.92 -8.51 1.85
N ALA A 158 1.98 -8.03 2.53
CA ALA A 158 3.18 -8.80 2.83
C ALA A 158 2.93 -10.02 3.75
N HIS A 159 1.72 -10.20 4.27
CA HIS A 159 1.32 -11.44 4.96
C HIS A 159 1.55 -12.68 4.07
N ARG A 160 1.54 -12.57 2.76
CA ARG A 160 1.89 -13.63 1.79
C ARG A 160 3.33 -14.13 1.93
N LEU A 161 4.21 -13.35 2.57
CA LEU A 161 5.62 -13.68 2.77
C LEU A 161 5.90 -14.37 4.12
N ARG A 162 4.92 -14.46 5.01
CA ARG A 162 5.07 -15.00 6.38
C ARG A 162 5.58 -16.45 6.39
N SER A 163 5.19 -17.24 5.40
CA SER A 163 5.60 -18.66 5.28
C SER A 163 7.06 -18.86 4.85
N PHE A 164 7.84 -17.80 4.66
CA PHE A 164 9.26 -17.86 4.27
C PHE A 164 10.10 -18.73 5.24
N TRP A 165 9.73 -18.75 6.52
CA TRP A 165 10.39 -19.56 7.55
C TRP A 165 10.41 -21.09 7.28
N ASN A 166 9.46 -21.61 6.51
CA ASN A 166 9.36 -23.06 6.26
C ASN A 166 10.24 -23.56 5.09
N GLY A 167 10.92 -22.65 4.38
CA GLY A 167 11.82 -22.94 3.25
C GLY A 167 11.15 -23.52 2.00
N ARG A 168 9.81 -23.64 1.97
CA ARG A 168 9.01 -24.17 0.85
C ARG A 168 8.33 -23.07 0.05
N ALA A 169 8.26 -21.87 0.58
CA ALA A 169 7.58 -20.73 0.00
C ALA A 169 8.38 -20.10 -1.14
N LYS A 170 8.19 -20.59 -2.38
CA LYS A 170 8.92 -20.15 -3.58
C LYS A 170 8.78 -18.65 -3.84
N VAL A 171 7.56 -18.12 -3.68
CA VAL A 171 7.27 -16.69 -3.87
C VAL A 171 8.06 -15.85 -2.86
N ALA A 172 7.98 -16.18 -1.58
CA ALA A 172 8.70 -15.45 -0.55
C ALA A 172 10.23 -15.52 -0.74
N GLY A 173 10.74 -16.67 -1.22
CA GLY A 173 12.15 -16.83 -1.59
C GLY A 173 12.58 -15.87 -2.69
N ALA A 174 11.84 -15.82 -3.80
CA ALA A 174 12.12 -14.93 -4.91
C ALA A 174 12.03 -13.45 -4.50
N VAL A 175 11.03 -13.07 -3.71
CA VAL A 175 10.93 -11.70 -3.19
C VAL A 175 12.11 -11.38 -2.29
N SER A 176 12.52 -12.28 -1.41
CA SER A 176 13.70 -12.09 -0.53
C SER A 176 14.97 -11.83 -1.36
N GLU A 177 15.20 -12.59 -2.45
CA GLU A 177 16.36 -12.34 -3.32
C GLU A 177 16.31 -10.95 -3.98
N VAL A 178 15.14 -10.49 -4.41
CA VAL A 178 14.98 -9.15 -5.00
C VAL A 178 15.19 -8.04 -3.97
N VAL A 179 14.62 -8.16 -2.78
CA VAL A 179 14.72 -7.10 -1.76
C VAL A 179 16.11 -6.99 -1.13
N ARG A 180 16.93 -8.04 -1.18
CA ARG A 180 18.35 -7.96 -0.79
C ARG A 180 19.16 -6.95 -1.61
N HIS A 181 18.69 -6.60 -2.79
CA HIS A 181 19.30 -5.61 -3.66
C HIS A 181 18.69 -4.22 -3.51
N ALA A 182 17.76 -4.05 -2.56
CA ALA A 182 17.16 -2.77 -2.23
C ALA A 182 17.92 -2.04 -1.12
N SER A 183 18.02 -0.72 -1.26
CA SER A 183 18.54 0.13 -0.19
C SER A 183 17.56 0.18 0.99
N LYS A 184 16.25 0.18 0.70
CA LYS A 184 15.17 0.17 1.70
C LYS A 184 14.02 -0.71 1.25
N THR A 185 13.50 -1.52 2.16
CA THR A 185 12.30 -2.35 1.96
C THR A 185 11.18 -1.91 2.89
N ILE A 186 9.97 -1.81 2.38
CA ILE A 186 8.76 -1.46 3.16
C ILE A 186 7.74 -2.57 2.95
N LEU A 187 7.43 -3.30 4.01
CA LEU A 187 6.40 -4.33 4.00
C LEU A 187 5.10 -3.76 4.57
N LEU A 188 4.02 -3.86 3.81
CA LEU A 188 2.68 -3.42 4.23
C LEU A 188 1.83 -4.63 4.56
N THR A 189 1.29 -4.71 5.77
CA THR A 189 0.37 -5.78 6.16
C THR A 189 -0.48 -5.35 7.35
N ALA A 190 -1.76 -5.71 7.36
CA ALA A 190 -2.60 -5.54 8.55
C ALA A 190 -2.38 -6.68 9.57
N THR A 191 -1.87 -7.82 9.12
CA THR A 191 -1.74 -9.04 9.90
C THR A 191 -0.30 -9.57 9.89
N PRO A 192 0.64 -8.91 10.61
CA PRO A 192 2.05 -9.31 10.64
C PRO A 192 2.27 -10.65 11.33
N LEU A 193 1.36 -11.09 12.17
CA LEU A 193 1.38 -12.36 12.90
C LEU A 193 -0.04 -12.92 12.97
N GLN A 194 -0.18 -14.22 12.75
CA GLN A 194 -1.47 -14.89 12.76
C GLN A 194 -1.50 -16.20 13.58
N ASN A 195 -0.84 -17.24 13.12
CA ASN A 195 -0.98 -18.59 13.65
C ASN A 195 0.24 -19.05 14.45
N LYS A 196 1.43 -18.62 14.07
CA LYS A 196 2.70 -19.05 14.66
C LYS A 196 3.67 -17.89 14.80
N LEU A 197 4.38 -17.86 15.90
CA LEU A 197 5.38 -16.81 16.12
C LEU A 197 6.51 -16.83 15.06
N GLU A 198 6.75 -18.00 14.44
CA GLU A 198 7.67 -18.16 13.32
C GLU A 198 7.28 -17.34 12.08
N GLU A 199 6.01 -16.95 11.94
CA GLU A 199 5.56 -16.07 10.85
C GLU A 199 6.23 -14.69 10.92
N LEU A 200 6.40 -14.18 12.14
CA LEU A 200 7.12 -12.93 12.36
C LEU A 200 8.60 -13.06 11.98
N TYR A 201 9.24 -14.18 12.36
CA TYR A 201 10.59 -14.51 11.90
C TYR A 201 10.66 -14.55 10.38
N GLY A 202 9.69 -15.24 9.72
CA GLY A 202 9.62 -15.35 8.28
C GLY A 202 9.50 -13.98 7.61
N LEU A 203 8.59 -13.13 8.07
CA LEU A 203 8.34 -11.81 7.52
C LEU A 203 9.58 -10.89 7.59
N VAL A 204 10.25 -10.87 8.73
CA VAL A 204 11.44 -10.05 8.93
C VAL A 204 12.64 -10.59 8.15
N SER A 205 12.80 -11.91 8.09
CA SER A 205 13.90 -12.57 7.36
C SER A 205 13.85 -12.34 5.85
N VAL A 206 12.72 -11.89 5.29
CA VAL A 206 12.61 -11.51 3.87
C VAL A 206 13.56 -10.36 3.54
N PHE A 207 13.64 -9.34 4.39
CA PHE A 207 14.48 -8.16 4.14
C PHE A 207 15.75 -8.12 5.00
N ASP A 208 15.77 -8.79 6.16
CA ASP A 208 16.92 -8.88 7.03
C ASP A 208 17.03 -10.28 7.66
N PRO A 209 17.70 -11.22 6.98
CA PRO A 209 17.88 -12.59 7.49
C PRO A 209 18.69 -12.68 8.79
N GLU A 210 19.54 -11.68 9.06
CA GLU A 210 20.39 -11.67 10.25
C GLU A 210 19.71 -11.06 11.47
N TYR A 211 18.56 -10.39 11.32
CA TYR A 211 17.87 -9.69 12.41
C TYR A 211 17.52 -10.59 13.58
N PHE A 212 17.01 -11.78 13.32
CA PHE A 212 16.72 -12.83 14.31
C PHE A 212 17.69 -14.01 14.21
N HIS A 213 18.72 -13.88 13.38
CA HIS A 213 19.71 -14.91 13.05
C HIS A 213 19.07 -16.15 12.40
N SER A 214 18.92 -17.26 13.14
CA SER A 214 18.35 -18.51 12.62
C SER A 214 16.97 -18.79 13.23
N LEU A 215 16.15 -19.56 12.52
CA LEU A 215 14.86 -20.03 13.02
C LEU A 215 15.02 -20.83 14.32
N GLU A 216 16.14 -21.57 14.47
CA GLU A 216 16.40 -22.34 15.67
C GLU A 216 16.70 -21.44 16.88
N ALA A 217 17.50 -20.38 16.69
CA ALA A 217 17.75 -19.35 17.69
C ALA A 217 16.45 -18.64 18.11
N PHE A 218 15.62 -18.28 17.14
CA PHE A 218 14.32 -17.66 17.39
C PHE A 218 13.40 -18.56 18.21
N ARG A 219 13.30 -19.85 17.85
CA ARG A 219 12.51 -20.82 18.61
C ARG A 219 13.00 -21.03 20.01
N GLU A 220 14.30 -21.15 20.20
CA GLU A 220 14.89 -21.33 21.53
C GLU A 220 14.62 -20.14 22.45
N ARG A 221 14.74 -18.90 21.91
CA ARG A 221 14.55 -17.68 22.71
C ARG A 221 13.10 -17.35 23.02
N TYR A 222 12.22 -17.45 22.02
CA TYR A 222 10.88 -16.86 22.09
C TYR A 222 9.75 -17.90 22.16
N ILE A 223 10.01 -19.16 21.80
CA ILE A 223 8.98 -20.20 21.80
C ILE A 223 9.19 -21.21 22.90
N LYS A 224 10.41 -21.78 23.05
CA LYS A 224 10.69 -22.85 24.03
C LYS A 224 11.02 -22.32 25.43
N ASN A 225 11.81 -21.26 25.51
CA ASN A 225 12.25 -20.67 26.80
C ASN A 225 11.51 -19.36 27.05
N ARG A 226 10.19 -19.42 27.26
CA ARG A 226 9.37 -18.26 27.62
C ARG A 226 9.61 -17.84 29.07
N ASP A 227 10.79 -17.37 29.37
CA ASP A 227 11.05 -16.64 30.63
C ASP A 227 10.41 -15.24 30.52
N PHE A 228 10.05 -14.63 31.65
CA PHE A 228 9.36 -13.34 31.76
C PHE A 228 9.99 -12.20 30.95
N ASN A 229 11.25 -12.29 30.59
CA ASN A 229 12.02 -11.31 29.82
C ASN A 229 11.97 -11.55 28.29
N GLY A 230 11.56 -12.74 27.81
CA GLY A 230 11.57 -13.05 26.39
C GLY A 230 10.47 -12.32 25.60
N ASP A 231 9.29 -12.17 26.20
CA ASP A 231 8.17 -11.45 25.55
C ASP A 231 8.47 -9.94 25.44
N ASP A 232 9.08 -9.33 26.44
CA ASP A 232 9.45 -7.90 26.44
C ASP A 232 10.60 -7.63 25.45
N ASP A 233 11.63 -8.49 25.40
CA ASP A 233 12.72 -8.38 24.41
C ASP A 233 12.21 -8.52 22.97
N LEU A 234 11.28 -9.45 22.71
CA LEU A 234 10.67 -9.60 21.40
C LEU A 234 9.86 -8.36 21.02
N LYS A 235 9.08 -7.83 21.96
CA LYS A 235 8.28 -6.61 21.76
C LYS A 235 9.17 -5.42 21.40
N ASP A 236 10.25 -5.19 22.14
CA ASP A 236 11.18 -4.11 21.89
C ASP A 236 11.89 -4.25 20.52
N ARG A 237 12.27 -5.48 20.15
CA ARG A 237 12.84 -5.76 18.82
C ARG A 237 11.82 -5.48 17.71
N VAL A 238 10.59 -5.93 17.88
CA VAL A 238 9.52 -5.71 16.90
C VAL A 238 9.19 -4.22 16.77
N ALA A 239 9.14 -3.48 17.89
CA ALA A 239 8.89 -2.04 17.90
C ALA A 239 9.95 -1.23 17.13
N THR A 240 11.18 -1.76 17.04
CA THR A 240 12.27 -1.12 16.29
C THR A 240 12.05 -1.13 14.78
N ILE A 241 11.40 -2.18 14.25
CA ILE A 241 11.23 -2.41 12.81
C ILE A 241 9.76 -2.38 12.35
N THR A 242 8.82 -2.33 13.28
CA THR A 242 7.38 -2.39 12.98
C THR A 242 6.65 -1.19 13.55
N LYS A 243 5.88 -0.52 12.71
CA LYS A 243 4.92 0.49 13.12
C LYS A 243 3.51 -0.05 12.99
N ARG A 244 2.71 0.11 14.04
CA ARG A 244 1.31 -0.30 14.06
C ARG A 244 0.45 0.68 14.80
N THR A 245 -0.61 1.15 14.15
CA THR A 245 -1.69 1.93 14.73
C THR A 245 -2.97 1.10 14.75
N LEU A 246 -3.68 1.12 15.85
CA LEU A 246 -4.99 0.50 15.97
C LEU A 246 -6.08 1.52 15.69
N ARG A 247 -7.21 1.07 15.15
CA ARG A 247 -8.37 1.95 14.88
C ARG A 247 -8.83 2.74 16.10
N ARG A 248 -8.86 2.10 17.27
CA ARG A 248 -9.17 2.74 18.55
C ARG A 248 -8.28 3.94 18.88
N ASP A 249 -7.04 3.92 18.41
CA ASP A 249 -6.06 4.98 18.65
C ASP A 249 -6.23 6.13 17.65
N ALA A 250 -6.74 5.83 16.46
CA ALA A 250 -7.02 6.79 15.38
C ALA A 250 -8.46 7.34 15.39
N ASP A 251 -9.35 6.82 16.24
CA ASP A 251 -10.79 7.13 16.26
C ASP A 251 -11.10 8.63 16.39
N LYS A 252 -10.25 9.39 17.08
CA LYS A 252 -10.38 10.86 17.22
C LYS A 252 -10.17 11.61 15.90
N TYR A 253 -9.40 11.02 14.97
CA TYR A 253 -8.99 11.62 13.69
C TYR A 253 -9.75 11.03 12.52
N ILE A 254 -10.37 9.85 12.70
CA ILE A 254 -11.08 9.11 11.67
C ILE A 254 -12.48 8.75 12.19
N ARG A 255 -13.49 9.22 11.48
CA ARG A 255 -14.86 8.82 11.77
C ARG A 255 -15.18 7.56 10.97
N PHE A 256 -15.35 6.42 11.65
CA PHE A 256 -15.78 5.17 11.02
C PHE A 256 -17.30 5.12 10.94
N THR A 257 -17.82 4.78 9.76
CA THR A 257 -19.22 4.51 9.52
C THR A 257 -19.55 3.02 9.71
N GLN A 258 -20.81 2.66 9.87
CA GLN A 258 -21.25 1.29 10.09
C GLN A 258 -21.71 0.63 8.80
N ARG A 259 -21.63 -0.69 8.74
CA ARG A 259 -22.22 -1.51 7.69
C ARG A 259 -23.64 -1.89 8.12
N MET A 260 -24.59 -1.82 7.19
CA MET A 260 -25.98 -2.22 7.37
C MET A 260 -26.29 -3.32 6.35
N PRO A 261 -26.18 -4.62 6.73
CA PRO A 261 -26.46 -5.71 5.82
C PRO A 261 -27.96 -5.84 5.56
N ILE A 262 -28.30 -6.24 4.34
CA ILE A 262 -29.63 -6.63 3.89
C ILE A 262 -29.47 -7.91 3.11
N THR A 263 -30.08 -9.00 3.56
CA THR A 263 -30.13 -10.27 2.84
C THR A 263 -31.48 -10.44 2.18
N VAL A 264 -31.48 -10.52 0.84
CA VAL A 264 -32.68 -10.68 0.03
C VAL A 264 -32.79 -12.12 -0.42
N GLU A 265 -33.77 -12.81 0.10
CA GLU A 265 -34.03 -14.20 -0.24
C GLU A 265 -34.85 -14.33 -1.53
N PHE A 266 -34.49 -15.30 -2.37
CA PHE A 266 -35.30 -15.65 -3.57
C PHE A 266 -35.40 -17.17 -3.76
N GLU A 267 -36.45 -17.60 -4.44
CA GLU A 267 -36.66 -18.98 -4.83
C GLU A 267 -36.52 -19.06 -6.36
N PRO A 268 -35.63 -19.93 -6.90
CA PRO A 268 -35.50 -20.11 -8.33
C PRO A 268 -36.78 -20.76 -8.92
N SER A 269 -37.05 -20.49 -10.18
CA SER A 269 -38.14 -21.17 -10.90
C SER A 269 -37.83 -22.66 -11.09
N PRO A 270 -38.83 -23.50 -11.33
CA PRO A 270 -38.58 -24.92 -11.61
C PRO A 270 -37.62 -25.17 -12.78
N GLU A 271 -37.65 -24.30 -13.78
CA GLU A 271 -36.77 -24.36 -14.94
C GLU A 271 -35.33 -23.99 -14.57
N GLU A 272 -35.16 -22.97 -13.73
CA GLU A 272 -33.84 -22.59 -13.20
C GLU A 272 -33.24 -23.71 -12.34
N THR A 273 -34.03 -24.30 -11.46
CA THR A 273 -33.63 -25.46 -10.63
C THR A 273 -33.21 -26.62 -11.53
N ARG A 274 -34.02 -26.96 -12.51
CA ARG A 274 -33.71 -28.05 -13.46
C ARG A 274 -32.41 -27.82 -14.22
N LEU A 275 -32.17 -26.60 -14.67
CA LEU A 275 -30.90 -26.24 -15.34
C LEU A 275 -29.71 -26.42 -14.40
N TYR A 276 -29.85 -25.96 -13.15
CA TYR A 276 -28.83 -26.11 -12.14
C TYR A 276 -28.46 -27.56 -11.88
N ASP A 277 -29.47 -28.41 -11.66
CA ASP A 277 -29.29 -29.85 -11.39
C ASP A 277 -28.58 -30.54 -12.58
N LEU A 278 -29.04 -30.31 -13.80
CA LEU A 278 -28.44 -30.90 -15.00
C LEU A 278 -26.99 -30.55 -15.21
N VAL A 279 -26.65 -29.27 -15.01
CA VAL A 279 -25.25 -28.79 -15.16
C VAL A 279 -24.37 -29.23 -14.00
N ASN A 280 -24.91 -29.31 -12.76
CA ASN A 280 -24.18 -29.83 -11.63
C ASN A 280 -23.91 -31.34 -11.75
N ASP A 281 -24.87 -32.13 -12.16
CA ASP A 281 -24.73 -33.58 -12.47
C ASP A 281 -23.67 -33.80 -13.55
N TYR A 282 -23.67 -32.95 -14.59
CA TYR A 282 -22.63 -32.96 -15.63
C TYR A 282 -21.24 -32.71 -15.05
N LEU A 283 -21.08 -31.72 -14.20
CA LEU A 283 -19.77 -31.35 -13.62
C LEU A 283 -19.24 -32.41 -12.62
N GLN A 284 -20.12 -33.23 -12.01
CA GLN A 284 -19.72 -34.25 -11.06
C GLN A 284 -19.24 -35.56 -11.73
N ARG A 285 -19.39 -35.72 -13.05
CA ARG A 285 -18.95 -36.96 -13.77
C ARG A 285 -17.42 -37.11 -13.69
N ASP A 286 -16.98 -38.38 -13.60
CA ASP A 286 -15.54 -38.71 -13.52
C ASP A 286 -14.77 -38.35 -14.79
N GLU A 287 -15.41 -38.52 -15.97
CA GLU A 287 -14.83 -38.24 -17.28
C GLU A 287 -15.57 -37.13 -18.02
N LEU A 288 -14.89 -36.05 -18.35
CA LEU A 288 -15.36 -34.92 -19.17
C LEU A 288 -14.34 -34.63 -20.26
N PHE A 289 -14.78 -34.56 -21.52
CA PHE A 289 -13.90 -34.21 -22.64
C PHE A 289 -13.69 -32.68 -22.76
N ALA A 290 -14.61 -31.89 -22.18
CA ALA A 290 -14.55 -30.42 -22.21
C ALA A 290 -13.38 -29.85 -21.41
N PHE A 291 -12.89 -30.55 -20.39
CA PHE A 291 -11.91 -30.00 -19.47
C PHE A 291 -10.67 -30.90 -19.34
N ALA A 292 -9.48 -30.30 -19.33
CA ALA A 292 -8.27 -31.05 -18.96
C ALA A 292 -8.33 -31.42 -17.46
N ALA A 293 -7.78 -32.57 -17.07
CA ALA A 293 -7.83 -33.03 -15.66
C ALA A 293 -7.22 -32.02 -14.67
N SER A 294 -6.15 -31.37 -15.07
CA SER A 294 -5.48 -30.32 -14.26
C SER A 294 -6.29 -29.03 -14.10
N GLN A 295 -7.23 -28.75 -15.00
CA GLN A 295 -8.04 -27.51 -15.02
C GLN A 295 -9.50 -27.74 -14.63
N ARG A 296 -9.89 -28.98 -14.40
CA ARG A 296 -11.29 -29.37 -14.17
C ARG A 296 -11.91 -28.59 -13.01
N HIS A 297 -11.23 -28.53 -11.86
CA HIS A 297 -11.77 -27.85 -10.67
C HIS A 297 -12.00 -26.35 -10.90
N LEU A 298 -11.08 -25.68 -11.61
CA LEU A 298 -11.23 -24.28 -11.95
C LEU A 298 -12.39 -24.06 -12.93
N SER A 299 -12.48 -24.88 -13.95
CA SER A 299 -13.55 -24.81 -14.96
C SER A 299 -14.92 -25.07 -14.34
N ALA A 300 -15.02 -26.05 -13.45
CA ALA A 300 -16.24 -26.34 -12.71
C ALA A 300 -16.66 -25.20 -11.78
N LEU A 301 -15.68 -24.60 -11.08
CA LEU A 301 -15.90 -23.43 -10.22
C LEU A 301 -16.49 -22.25 -11.01
N ILE A 302 -15.89 -21.92 -12.15
CA ILE A 302 -16.34 -20.82 -13.01
C ILE A 302 -17.75 -21.08 -13.54
N LEU A 303 -18.03 -22.32 -13.99
CA LEU A 303 -19.34 -22.66 -14.53
C LEU A 303 -20.43 -22.61 -13.44
N ARG A 304 -20.13 -23.03 -12.20
CA ARG A 304 -21.04 -22.90 -11.05
C ARG A 304 -21.29 -21.43 -10.68
N LYS A 305 -20.27 -20.59 -10.68
CA LYS A 305 -20.44 -19.14 -10.49
C LYS A 305 -21.34 -18.53 -11.56
N ARG A 306 -21.14 -18.89 -12.82
CA ARG A 306 -22.01 -18.43 -13.92
C ARG A 306 -23.45 -18.89 -13.78
N LEU A 307 -23.68 -20.12 -13.33
CA LEU A 307 -25.02 -20.65 -13.01
C LEU A 307 -25.72 -19.84 -11.92
N GLY A 308 -25.02 -19.50 -10.85
CA GLY A 308 -25.57 -18.67 -9.77
C GLY A 308 -25.75 -17.20 -10.17
N SER A 309 -25.10 -16.75 -11.24
CA SER A 309 -25.18 -15.37 -11.74
C SER A 309 -26.43 -15.15 -12.60
N SER A 310 -26.50 -15.74 -13.79
CA SER A 310 -27.66 -15.64 -14.67
C SER A 310 -27.68 -16.76 -15.69
N THR A 311 -28.90 -17.13 -16.14
CA THR A 311 -29.08 -18.11 -17.23
C THR A 311 -28.49 -17.59 -18.54
N TYR A 312 -28.40 -16.28 -18.73
CA TYR A 312 -27.79 -15.66 -19.90
C TYR A 312 -26.26 -15.90 -19.95
N ALA A 313 -25.59 -15.76 -18.82
CA ALA A 313 -24.14 -15.97 -18.72
C ALA A 313 -23.79 -17.44 -18.93
N VAL A 314 -24.53 -18.37 -18.31
CA VAL A 314 -24.27 -19.80 -18.43
C VAL A 314 -24.55 -20.34 -19.81
N ALA A 315 -25.62 -19.84 -20.48
CA ALA A 315 -25.96 -20.24 -21.87
C ALA A 315 -24.80 -19.95 -22.83
N SER A 316 -24.23 -18.75 -22.75
CA SER A 316 -23.07 -18.33 -23.57
C SER A 316 -21.84 -19.20 -23.29
N THR A 317 -21.57 -19.50 -22.03
CA THR A 317 -20.40 -20.31 -21.64
C THR A 317 -20.54 -21.76 -22.13
N LEU A 318 -21.71 -22.39 -21.94
CA LEU A 318 -21.99 -23.76 -22.40
C LEU A 318 -21.87 -23.87 -23.92
N GLU A 319 -22.36 -22.87 -24.66
CA GLU A 319 -22.29 -22.85 -26.11
C GLU A 319 -20.84 -22.70 -26.61
N ASN A 320 -20.05 -21.83 -25.98
CA ASN A 320 -18.63 -21.66 -26.30
C ASN A 320 -17.86 -22.98 -26.09
N ILE A 321 -18.16 -23.71 -25.00
CA ILE A 321 -17.54 -25.00 -24.72
C ILE A 321 -17.95 -26.01 -25.80
N ALA A 322 -19.25 -26.07 -26.15
CA ALA A 322 -19.77 -26.97 -27.16
C ALA A 322 -19.19 -26.71 -28.56
N ASN A 323 -19.03 -25.44 -28.95
CA ASN A 323 -18.46 -25.04 -30.23
C ASN A 323 -16.99 -25.44 -30.32
N ARG A 324 -16.20 -25.24 -29.25
CA ARG A 324 -14.80 -25.66 -29.20
C ARG A 324 -14.67 -27.20 -29.39
N LEU A 325 -15.45 -27.97 -28.66
CA LEU A 325 -15.48 -29.45 -28.82
C LEU A 325 -15.89 -29.86 -30.22
N SER A 326 -16.84 -29.14 -30.84
CA SER A 326 -17.29 -29.37 -32.21
C SER A 326 -16.19 -29.10 -33.24
N ASP A 327 -15.38 -28.05 -33.03
CA ASP A 327 -14.24 -27.74 -33.88
C ASP A 327 -13.13 -28.81 -33.77
N GLU A 328 -12.89 -29.35 -32.59
CA GLU A 328 -11.98 -30.49 -32.39
C GLU A 328 -12.45 -31.75 -33.16
N LEU A 329 -13.76 -32.04 -33.16
CA LEU A 329 -14.35 -33.15 -33.93
C LEU A 329 -14.19 -32.97 -35.44
N ALA A 330 -14.25 -31.74 -35.94
CA ALA A 330 -14.10 -31.41 -37.37
C ALA A 330 -12.63 -31.48 -37.85
N GLY A 331 -11.66 -31.85 -37.04
CA GLY A 331 -10.26 -32.02 -37.42
C GLY A 331 -9.45 -30.70 -37.38
N GLY A 332 -9.95 -29.69 -36.75
CA GLY A 332 -9.21 -28.49 -36.39
C GLY A 332 -8.03 -28.85 -35.48
N GLN A 333 -6.82 -28.39 -35.78
CA GLN A 333 -5.68 -28.56 -34.87
C GLN A 333 -6.11 -28.06 -33.49
N ARG A 334 -5.91 -28.89 -32.46
CA ARG A 334 -5.93 -28.39 -31.07
C ARG A 334 -5.04 -27.15 -31.06
N ARG A 335 -5.65 -25.97 -30.98
CA ARG A 335 -4.89 -24.74 -30.75
C ARG A 335 -4.21 -24.94 -29.41
N ASP A 336 -2.91 -25.18 -29.48
CA ASP A 336 -2.05 -25.35 -28.32
C ASP A 336 -2.29 -24.25 -27.27
N SER A 337 -2.63 -24.75 -26.08
CA SER A 337 -2.13 -24.21 -24.83
C SER A 337 -2.39 -22.72 -24.51
N ARG A 338 -3.65 -22.33 -24.50
CA ARG A 338 -4.11 -21.38 -23.48
C ARG A 338 -5.40 -21.91 -22.91
N GLY A 339 -5.33 -22.45 -21.70
CA GLY A 339 -6.32 -23.06 -20.84
C GLY A 339 -7.71 -23.35 -21.44
N GLY A 340 -8.21 -24.53 -21.21
CA GLY A 340 -9.43 -25.10 -21.78
C GLY A 340 -10.77 -24.34 -21.70
N LEU A 341 -10.82 -23.17 -21.07
CA LEU A 341 -11.91 -22.21 -21.16
C LEU A 341 -11.54 -21.13 -22.21
N VAL A 342 -12.48 -20.75 -23.05
CA VAL A 342 -12.40 -19.51 -23.80
C VAL A 342 -12.28 -18.42 -22.73
N LEU A 343 -11.12 -17.78 -22.64
CA LEU A 343 -10.87 -16.65 -21.76
C LEU A 343 -11.77 -15.50 -22.25
N ASP A 344 -12.95 -15.38 -21.66
CA ASP A 344 -13.78 -14.18 -21.78
C ASP A 344 -13.05 -13.03 -21.05
N GLU A 345 -13.30 -11.81 -21.49
CA GLU A 345 -12.74 -10.56 -20.93
C GLU A 345 -13.09 -10.31 -19.45
N ASP A 346 -13.90 -11.18 -18.86
CA ASP A 346 -14.41 -11.12 -17.50
C ASP A 346 -13.50 -11.79 -16.45
N PHE A 347 -12.36 -12.39 -16.87
CA PHE A 347 -11.44 -13.01 -15.93
C PHE A 347 -10.60 -11.96 -15.20
N THR A 348 -10.45 -12.15 -13.90
CA THR A 348 -9.51 -11.37 -13.12
C THR A 348 -8.07 -11.78 -13.46
N ASP A 349 -7.12 -10.85 -13.27
CA ASP A 349 -5.69 -11.13 -13.47
C ASP A 349 -5.22 -12.36 -12.64
N GLU A 350 -5.82 -12.56 -11.45
CA GLU A 350 -5.54 -13.68 -10.55
C GLU A 350 -6.00 -15.01 -11.16
N GLU A 351 -7.22 -15.07 -11.71
CA GLU A 351 -7.75 -16.27 -12.39
C GLU A 351 -6.95 -16.60 -13.65
N LEU A 352 -6.50 -15.58 -14.39
CA LEU A 352 -5.65 -15.75 -15.57
C LEU A 352 -4.27 -16.32 -15.21
N GLU A 353 -3.62 -15.83 -14.15
CA GLU A 353 -2.33 -16.32 -13.69
C GLU A 353 -2.39 -17.78 -13.22
N HIS A 354 -3.45 -18.17 -12.52
CA HIS A 354 -3.67 -19.57 -12.10
C HIS A 354 -3.97 -20.51 -13.26
N THR A 355 -4.62 -20.02 -14.32
CA THR A 355 -4.90 -20.83 -15.54
C THR A 355 -3.62 -21.14 -16.32
N GLU A 356 -2.65 -20.23 -16.36
CA GLU A 356 -1.36 -20.44 -17.02
C GLU A 356 -0.47 -21.49 -16.31
N GLN A 357 -0.63 -21.68 -14.99
CA GLN A 357 0.16 -22.66 -14.22
C GLN A 357 -0.26 -24.11 -14.45
N ALA A 358 -1.49 -24.36 -14.89
CA ALA A 358 -2.08 -25.69 -14.97
C ALA A 358 -1.84 -26.46 -16.30
N SER A 359 -1.01 -25.93 -17.23
CA SER A 359 -1.02 -26.32 -18.66
C SER A 359 -0.29 -27.61 -19.06
N ASN A 360 0.21 -28.48 -18.16
CA ASN A 360 1.15 -29.55 -18.54
C ASN A 360 0.75 -31.02 -18.30
N ASP A 361 -0.46 -31.35 -17.82
CA ASP A 361 -0.83 -32.74 -17.58
C ASP A 361 -1.89 -33.27 -18.56
N ARG A 362 -1.52 -34.27 -19.36
CA ARG A 362 -2.41 -35.00 -20.25
C ARG A 362 -3.04 -36.20 -19.54
N ILE A 363 -4.35 -36.35 -19.64
CA ILE A 363 -4.99 -37.63 -19.39
C ILE A 363 -4.70 -38.51 -20.61
N SER A 364 -3.98 -39.57 -20.41
CA SER A 364 -3.80 -40.65 -21.38
C SER A 364 -4.41 -41.93 -20.78
N GLY A 365 -5.69 -42.18 -21.03
CA GLY A 365 -6.30 -43.46 -20.87
C GLY A 365 -6.47 -44.17 -22.23
N PRO A 366 -6.65 -45.49 -22.29
CA PRO A 366 -6.66 -46.29 -23.54
C PRO A 366 -8.03 -46.29 -24.24
N LEU A 367 -8.59 -45.10 -24.58
CA LEU A 367 -9.79 -45.04 -25.42
C LEU A 367 -9.40 -45.09 -26.88
N SER A 368 -10.15 -45.86 -27.69
CA SER A 368 -10.02 -45.88 -29.14
C SER A 368 -10.48 -44.54 -29.73
N GLU A 369 -9.91 -44.13 -30.87
CA GLU A 369 -10.25 -42.87 -31.56
C GLU A 369 -11.74 -42.75 -31.87
N SER A 370 -12.40 -43.87 -32.11
CA SER A 370 -13.85 -43.93 -32.38
C SER A 370 -14.70 -43.69 -31.10
N GLU A 371 -14.27 -44.21 -29.97
CA GLU A 371 -14.93 -44.00 -28.66
C GLU A 371 -14.75 -42.55 -28.19
N LEU A 372 -13.54 -41.99 -28.37
CA LEU A 372 -13.27 -40.60 -28.09
C LEU A 372 -14.17 -39.66 -28.91
N ARG A 373 -14.27 -39.89 -30.23
CA ARG A 373 -15.12 -39.07 -31.10
C ARG A 373 -16.61 -39.19 -30.77
N SER A 374 -17.08 -40.39 -30.43
CA SER A 374 -18.47 -40.61 -30.03
C SER A 374 -18.79 -39.91 -28.69
N GLY A 375 -17.86 -39.99 -27.72
CA GLY A 375 -18.01 -39.35 -26.42
C GLY A 375 -18.06 -37.81 -26.54
N ILE A 376 -17.14 -37.24 -27.29
CA ILE A 376 -17.15 -35.79 -27.55
C ILE A 376 -18.42 -35.32 -28.26
N ALA A 377 -18.91 -36.08 -29.23
CA ALA A 377 -20.13 -35.73 -29.97
C ALA A 377 -21.37 -35.78 -29.05
N ALA A 378 -21.44 -36.73 -28.13
CA ALA A 378 -22.51 -36.81 -27.13
C ALA A 378 -22.47 -35.62 -26.17
N GLU A 379 -21.29 -35.29 -25.69
CA GLU A 379 -21.09 -34.14 -24.77
C GLU A 379 -21.43 -32.80 -25.44
N VAL A 380 -21.07 -32.59 -26.72
CA VAL A 380 -21.47 -31.41 -27.50
C VAL A 380 -23.00 -31.29 -27.59
N SER A 381 -23.69 -32.42 -27.88
CA SER A 381 -25.15 -32.43 -27.98
C SER A 381 -25.82 -32.06 -26.64
N GLU A 382 -25.28 -32.57 -25.56
CA GLU A 382 -25.76 -32.33 -24.20
C GLU A 382 -25.55 -30.88 -23.77
N LEU A 383 -24.37 -30.35 -23.94
CA LEU A 383 -24.04 -28.93 -23.65
C LEU A 383 -24.92 -27.97 -24.46
N ARG A 384 -25.18 -28.25 -25.72
CA ARG A 384 -26.11 -27.46 -26.54
C ARG A 384 -27.54 -27.52 -25.99
N GLY A 385 -28.00 -28.69 -25.55
CA GLY A 385 -29.31 -28.87 -24.91
C GLY A 385 -29.43 -28.02 -23.62
N TYR A 386 -28.38 -27.96 -22.81
CA TYR A 386 -28.36 -27.13 -21.62
C TYR A 386 -28.34 -25.63 -21.99
N ALA A 387 -27.60 -25.23 -23.01
CA ALA A 387 -27.58 -23.86 -23.48
C ALA A 387 -28.95 -23.41 -24.03
N GLU A 388 -29.68 -24.30 -24.73
CA GLU A 388 -31.05 -24.04 -25.21
C GLU A 388 -32.04 -23.89 -24.05
N LEU A 389 -31.96 -24.78 -23.03
CA LEU A 389 -32.78 -24.68 -21.82
C LEU A 389 -32.50 -23.33 -21.12
N ALA A 390 -31.23 -22.97 -20.93
CA ALA A 390 -30.86 -21.72 -20.31
C ALA A 390 -31.39 -20.48 -21.06
N ARG A 391 -31.37 -20.48 -22.39
CA ARG A 391 -31.94 -19.40 -23.21
C ARG A 391 -33.48 -19.35 -23.17
N SER A 392 -34.15 -20.49 -22.93
CA SER A 392 -35.60 -20.49 -22.79
C SER A 392 -36.10 -19.78 -21.55
N ILE A 393 -35.24 -19.67 -20.53
CA ILE A 393 -35.53 -18.96 -19.27
C ILE A 393 -35.26 -17.47 -19.46
N ARG A 394 -36.32 -16.72 -19.76
CA ARG A 394 -36.20 -15.28 -20.06
C ARG A 394 -36.07 -14.37 -18.83
N VAL A 395 -36.62 -14.84 -17.70
CA VAL A 395 -36.69 -14.06 -16.47
C VAL A 395 -36.07 -14.86 -15.33
N ASN A 396 -34.99 -14.37 -14.78
CA ASN A 396 -34.36 -14.94 -13.59
C ASN A 396 -35.01 -14.38 -12.31
N GLN A 397 -35.38 -15.25 -11.37
CA GLN A 397 -36.02 -14.84 -10.12
C GLN A 397 -35.14 -13.90 -9.29
N LYS A 398 -33.83 -14.06 -9.34
CA LYS A 398 -32.86 -13.16 -8.72
C LYS A 398 -32.96 -11.72 -9.26
N ALA A 399 -33.13 -11.58 -10.59
CA ALA A 399 -33.27 -10.27 -11.22
C ALA A 399 -34.63 -9.61 -10.89
N VAL A 400 -35.70 -10.39 -10.74
CA VAL A 400 -36.99 -9.87 -10.26
C VAL A 400 -36.85 -9.26 -8.87
N LYS A 401 -36.11 -9.93 -7.99
CA LYS A 401 -35.89 -9.49 -6.61
C LYS A 401 -34.91 -8.31 -6.49
N LEU A 402 -34.15 -7.99 -7.53
CA LEU A 402 -33.24 -6.86 -7.54
C LEU A 402 -33.99 -5.52 -7.37
N GLY A 403 -35.18 -5.39 -7.95
CA GLY A 403 -36.01 -4.22 -7.75
C GLY A 403 -36.37 -3.99 -6.27
N ASP A 404 -36.84 -5.04 -5.60
CA ASP A 404 -37.18 -5.01 -4.17
C ASP A 404 -35.93 -4.69 -3.32
N ALA A 405 -34.77 -5.25 -3.68
CA ALA A 405 -33.49 -5.03 -3.00
C ALA A 405 -33.05 -3.56 -3.09
N LEU A 406 -33.18 -2.95 -4.26
CA LEU A 406 -32.85 -1.54 -4.47
C LEU A 406 -33.80 -0.62 -3.66
N ASP A 407 -35.10 -0.93 -3.64
CA ASP A 407 -36.07 -0.12 -2.88
C ASP A 407 -35.80 -0.17 -1.37
N GLN A 408 -35.50 -1.35 -0.83
CA GLN A 408 -35.11 -1.52 0.58
C GLN A 408 -33.82 -0.77 0.90
N GLY A 409 -32.81 -0.89 0.02
CA GLY A 409 -31.55 -0.19 0.21
C GLY A 409 -31.68 1.32 0.14
N PHE A 410 -32.39 1.85 -0.84
CA PHE A 410 -32.62 3.31 -0.94
C PHE A 410 -33.46 3.85 0.21
N ALA A 411 -34.40 3.05 0.73
CA ALA A 411 -35.13 3.44 1.96
C ALA A 411 -34.15 3.60 3.13
N LYS A 412 -33.19 2.69 3.29
CA LYS A 412 -32.15 2.80 4.33
C LYS A 412 -31.22 3.99 4.11
N LEU A 413 -30.85 4.29 2.86
CA LEU A 413 -30.04 5.47 2.55
C LEU A 413 -30.76 6.77 2.93
N ARG A 414 -32.08 6.86 2.67
CA ARG A 414 -32.90 8.00 3.10
C ARG A 414 -32.94 8.16 4.62
N GLU A 415 -33.03 7.06 5.36
CA GLU A 415 -33.00 7.08 6.83
C GLU A 415 -31.70 7.70 7.38
N VAL A 416 -30.57 7.45 6.74
CA VAL A 416 -29.25 7.98 7.16
C VAL A 416 -28.86 9.28 6.46
N GLY A 417 -29.72 9.83 5.59
CA GLY A 417 -29.47 11.08 4.86
C GLY A 417 -28.42 10.97 3.75
N ALA A 418 -28.14 9.76 3.25
CA ALA A 418 -27.18 9.51 2.19
C ALA A 418 -27.81 9.68 0.79
N PRO A 419 -27.02 10.03 -0.24
CA PRO A 419 -27.49 10.05 -1.62
C PRO A 419 -27.99 8.67 -2.07
N GLU A 420 -29.09 8.63 -2.84
CA GLU A 420 -29.65 7.40 -3.41
C GLU A 420 -28.82 6.93 -4.60
N LYS A 421 -27.62 6.39 -4.31
CA LYS A 421 -26.71 5.81 -5.30
C LYS A 421 -26.37 4.38 -4.91
N ALA A 422 -26.35 3.48 -5.89
CA ALA A 422 -26.03 2.08 -5.67
C ALA A 422 -24.99 1.59 -6.68
N ILE A 423 -24.03 0.78 -6.23
CA ILE A 423 -23.19 -0.03 -7.09
C ILE A 423 -23.63 -1.49 -7.03
N ILE A 424 -23.82 -2.11 -8.18
CA ILE A 424 -24.19 -3.52 -8.32
C ILE A 424 -22.97 -4.26 -8.89
N PHE A 425 -22.47 -5.25 -8.16
CA PHE A 425 -21.38 -6.12 -8.61
C PHE A 425 -21.91 -7.41 -9.21
N THR A 426 -21.34 -7.78 -10.36
CA THR A 426 -21.58 -9.05 -11.05
C THR A 426 -20.28 -9.61 -11.62
N ASP A 427 -20.20 -10.93 -11.78
CA ASP A 427 -19.00 -11.63 -12.26
C ASP A 427 -18.92 -11.68 -13.81
N SER A 428 -19.97 -11.21 -14.53
CA SER A 428 -20.05 -11.37 -15.97
C SER A 428 -20.60 -10.13 -16.69
N THR A 429 -19.96 -9.74 -17.81
CA THR A 429 -20.48 -8.71 -18.72
C THR A 429 -21.83 -9.09 -19.30
N LYS A 430 -22.10 -10.39 -19.52
CA LYS A 430 -23.42 -10.87 -19.98
C LYS A 430 -24.50 -10.68 -18.92
N THR A 431 -24.18 -10.96 -17.66
CA THR A 431 -25.09 -10.64 -16.55
C THR A 431 -25.27 -9.13 -16.38
N GLN A 432 -24.20 -8.34 -16.56
CA GLN A 432 -24.26 -6.89 -16.52
C GLN A 432 -25.26 -6.34 -17.56
N GLU A 433 -25.17 -6.80 -18.82
CA GLU A 433 -26.08 -6.44 -19.89
C GLU A 433 -27.53 -6.84 -19.55
N TYR A 434 -27.74 -8.05 -19.02
CA TYR A 434 -29.05 -8.55 -18.61
C TYR A 434 -29.66 -7.72 -17.46
N ILE A 435 -28.90 -7.42 -16.42
CA ILE A 435 -29.35 -6.56 -15.31
C ILE A 435 -29.72 -5.17 -15.83
N ALA A 436 -28.89 -4.59 -16.70
CA ALA A 436 -29.14 -3.27 -17.28
C ALA A 436 -30.46 -3.24 -18.05
N GLN A 437 -30.72 -4.25 -18.90
CA GLN A 437 -31.97 -4.37 -19.64
C GLN A 437 -33.17 -4.51 -18.69
N THR A 438 -33.05 -5.36 -17.68
CA THR A 438 -34.12 -5.57 -16.66
C THR A 438 -34.45 -4.26 -15.91
N LEU A 439 -33.42 -3.46 -15.54
CA LEU A 439 -33.62 -2.19 -14.86
C LEU A 439 -34.25 -1.14 -15.79
N VAL A 440 -33.86 -1.10 -17.06
CA VAL A 440 -34.47 -0.22 -18.07
C VAL A 440 -35.95 -0.58 -18.26
N GLU A 441 -36.29 -1.85 -18.42
CA GLU A 441 -37.67 -2.34 -18.55
C GLU A 441 -38.52 -2.03 -17.29
N ALA A 442 -37.89 -2.02 -16.10
CA ALA A 442 -38.52 -1.62 -14.87
C ALA A 442 -38.60 -0.08 -14.65
N GLY A 443 -38.22 0.73 -15.66
CA GLY A 443 -38.26 2.20 -15.60
C GLY A 443 -37.13 2.84 -14.76
N ARG A 444 -36.03 2.11 -14.51
CA ARG A 444 -34.87 2.55 -13.72
C ARG A 444 -33.62 2.75 -14.59
N GLY A 445 -33.82 3.10 -15.87
CA GLY A 445 -32.71 3.32 -16.82
C GLY A 445 -32.01 4.68 -16.67
N ASP A 446 -32.66 5.66 -16.05
CA ASP A 446 -32.12 7.02 -15.93
C ASP A 446 -30.92 7.04 -14.98
N GLY A 447 -29.77 7.56 -15.47
CA GLY A 447 -28.54 7.61 -14.69
C GLY A 447 -27.86 6.25 -14.48
N LEU A 448 -28.17 5.25 -15.30
CA LEU A 448 -27.55 3.93 -15.28
C LEU A 448 -26.17 3.99 -15.94
N VAL A 449 -25.16 3.44 -15.25
CA VAL A 449 -23.77 3.37 -15.74
C VAL A 449 -23.31 1.92 -15.80
N LEU A 450 -22.82 1.47 -16.96
CA LEU A 450 -22.17 0.18 -17.12
C LEU A 450 -20.65 0.38 -17.02
N PHE A 451 -20.02 -0.37 -16.10
CA PHE A 451 -18.61 -0.27 -15.87
C PHE A 451 -17.95 -1.66 -15.97
N ASN A 452 -17.17 -1.87 -17.04
CA ASN A 452 -16.50 -3.14 -17.31
C ASN A 452 -15.08 -2.92 -17.85
N GLY A 453 -14.35 -4.00 -18.15
CA GLY A 453 -12.94 -3.91 -18.56
C GLY A 453 -12.68 -3.02 -19.77
N GLN A 454 -13.58 -3.02 -20.76
CA GLN A 454 -13.42 -2.24 -21.99
C GLN A 454 -14.05 -0.84 -21.93
N ASN A 455 -15.18 -0.71 -21.24
CA ASN A 455 -15.96 0.55 -21.15
C ASN A 455 -16.22 1.22 -22.52
N ASN A 456 -16.49 0.42 -23.57
CA ASN A 456 -16.59 0.88 -24.96
C ASN A 456 -18.02 0.89 -25.49
N SER A 457 -19.04 0.75 -24.63
CA SER A 457 -20.44 0.85 -25.04
C SER A 457 -20.75 2.22 -25.62
N PRO A 458 -21.77 2.36 -26.50
CA PRO A 458 -22.16 3.65 -27.05
C PRO A 458 -22.41 4.71 -25.98
N ALA A 459 -23.13 4.35 -24.91
CA ALA A 459 -23.39 5.25 -23.77
C ALA A 459 -22.10 5.65 -23.03
N ALA A 460 -21.17 4.72 -22.83
CA ALA A 460 -19.87 5.04 -22.20
C ALA A 460 -19.04 5.98 -23.06
N ASN A 461 -19.07 5.83 -24.39
CA ASN A 461 -18.39 6.73 -25.31
C ASN A 461 -19.01 8.13 -25.32
N GLU A 462 -20.33 8.25 -25.25
CA GLU A 462 -21.03 9.54 -25.16
C GLU A 462 -20.66 10.29 -23.88
N ILE A 463 -20.69 9.61 -22.73
CA ILE A 463 -20.23 10.15 -21.45
C ILE A 463 -18.76 10.61 -21.55
N TYR A 464 -17.90 9.81 -22.15
CA TYR A 464 -16.49 10.12 -22.30
C TYR A 464 -16.25 11.35 -23.17
N GLN A 465 -16.93 11.47 -24.32
CA GLN A 465 -16.81 12.64 -25.20
C GLN A 465 -17.30 13.93 -24.50
N SER A 466 -18.42 13.84 -23.80
CA SER A 466 -18.94 14.98 -23.01
C SER A 466 -17.95 15.39 -21.91
N TRP A 467 -17.35 14.42 -21.24
CA TRP A 467 -16.34 14.65 -20.20
C TRP A 467 -15.07 15.28 -20.76
N LEU A 468 -14.56 14.82 -21.92
CA LEU A 468 -13.42 15.40 -22.61
C LEU A 468 -13.67 16.87 -22.95
N THR A 469 -14.82 17.18 -23.55
CA THR A 469 -15.19 18.55 -23.91
C THR A 469 -15.26 19.48 -22.70
N LYS A 470 -15.77 18.94 -21.57
CA LYS A 470 -15.84 19.70 -20.30
C LYS A 470 -14.48 19.98 -19.69
N ASN A 471 -13.48 19.10 -19.90
CA ASN A 471 -12.17 19.13 -19.23
C ASN A 471 -11.01 19.35 -20.20
N GLU A 472 -11.25 19.94 -21.40
CA GLU A 472 -10.27 20.06 -22.50
C GLU A 472 -8.98 20.77 -22.08
N ASP A 473 -9.08 21.76 -21.19
CA ASP A 473 -7.96 22.57 -20.70
C ASP A 473 -7.52 22.19 -19.27
N SER A 474 -7.95 21.05 -18.76
CA SER A 474 -7.68 20.62 -17.37
C SER A 474 -6.59 19.54 -17.30
N ASP A 475 -5.73 19.62 -16.27
CA ASP A 475 -4.72 18.61 -15.95
C ASP A 475 -5.32 17.22 -15.59
N ILE A 476 -6.66 17.12 -15.51
CA ILE A 476 -7.38 15.87 -15.22
C ILE A 476 -7.36 14.92 -16.42
N VAL A 477 -7.22 15.44 -17.64
CA VAL A 477 -7.14 14.64 -18.87
C VAL A 477 -5.72 14.11 -19.01
N THR A 478 -5.56 12.80 -18.86
CA THR A 478 -4.23 12.15 -18.86
C THR A 478 -3.70 11.89 -20.28
N GLY A 479 -4.57 11.98 -21.30
CA GLY A 479 -4.25 11.59 -22.68
C GLY A 479 -4.20 10.08 -22.91
N ILE A 480 -4.54 9.27 -21.91
CA ILE A 480 -4.67 7.81 -22.02
C ILE A 480 -6.17 7.46 -22.11
N PRO A 481 -6.70 7.13 -23.30
CA PRO A 481 -8.15 6.99 -23.50
C PRO A 481 -8.84 6.00 -22.55
N ALA A 482 -8.16 4.91 -22.17
CA ALA A 482 -8.74 3.93 -21.25
C ALA A 482 -8.86 4.47 -19.82
N ALA A 483 -7.85 5.20 -19.33
CA ALA A 483 -7.87 5.82 -18.00
C ALA A 483 -8.88 6.97 -17.95
N ASP A 484 -8.85 7.84 -18.96
CA ASP A 484 -9.75 8.99 -19.05
C ASP A 484 -11.22 8.56 -19.17
N ARG A 485 -11.52 7.48 -19.91
CA ARG A 485 -12.86 6.91 -20.00
C ARG A 485 -13.36 6.35 -18.68
N ARG A 486 -12.49 5.61 -17.94
CA ARG A 486 -12.83 5.12 -16.59
C ARG A 486 -13.15 6.29 -15.66
N LYS A 487 -12.32 7.33 -15.69
CA LYS A 487 -12.53 8.54 -14.89
C LYS A 487 -13.84 9.24 -15.24
N ALA A 488 -14.12 9.42 -16.53
CA ALA A 488 -15.36 10.02 -17.03
C ALA A 488 -16.61 9.30 -16.53
N LEU A 489 -16.62 7.96 -16.55
CA LEU A 489 -17.75 7.15 -16.06
C LEU A 489 -17.94 7.27 -14.55
N VAL A 490 -16.85 7.30 -13.78
CA VAL A 490 -16.90 7.47 -12.31
C VAL A 490 -17.41 8.88 -11.96
N ASP A 491 -16.92 9.92 -12.65
CA ASP A 491 -17.36 11.30 -12.44
C ASP A 491 -18.83 11.47 -12.83
N TYR A 492 -19.27 10.87 -13.94
CA TYR A 492 -20.69 10.86 -14.32
C TYR A 492 -21.56 10.16 -13.25
N PHE A 493 -21.11 8.99 -12.73
CA PHE A 493 -21.84 8.30 -11.66
C PHE A 493 -21.91 9.15 -10.39
N ARG A 494 -20.83 9.86 -10.06
CA ARG A 494 -20.82 10.77 -8.91
C ARG A 494 -21.81 11.90 -9.06
N ASP A 495 -21.85 12.55 -10.24
CA ASP A 495 -22.53 13.84 -10.42
C ASP A 495 -23.98 13.65 -10.90
N GLN A 496 -24.25 12.67 -11.73
CA GLN A 496 -25.54 12.51 -12.44
C GLN A 496 -26.12 11.09 -12.30
N GLY A 497 -25.27 10.05 -12.19
CA GLY A 497 -25.71 8.66 -12.16
C GLY A 497 -26.37 8.26 -10.85
N SER A 498 -27.29 7.31 -10.91
CA SER A 498 -27.99 6.72 -9.74
C SER A 498 -27.56 5.29 -9.45
N ILE A 499 -27.34 4.48 -10.48
CA ILE A 499 -26.97 3.08 -10.39
C ILE A 499 -25.77 2.81 -11.30
N MET A 500 -24.72 2.19 -10.73
CA MET A 500 -23.61 1.66 -11.51
C MET A 500 -23.64 0.14 -11.45
N ILE A 501 -23.58 -0.55 -12.58
CA ILE A 501 -23.39 -2.00 -12.65
C ILE A 501 -21.95 -2.25 -13.08
N ALA A 502 -21.18 -2.90 -12.23
CA ALA A 502 -19.75 -3.10 -12.44
C ALA A 502 -19.38 -4.59 -12.45
N THR A 503 -18.47 -4.97 -13.35
CA THR A 503 -17.80 -6.27 -13.26
C THR A 503 -16.64 -6.19 -12.27
N GLU A 504 -16.27 -7.31 -11.67
CA GLU A 504 -15.21 -7.43 -10.66
C GLU A 504 -13.89 -6.79 -11.17
N ALA A 505 -13.40 -7.30 -12.31
CA ALA A 505 -12.15 -6.87 -12.91
C ALA A 505 -12.11 -5.37 -13.25
N ALA A 506 -13.25 -4.79 -13.59
CA ALA A 506 -13.32 -3.37 -13.92
C ALA A 506 -13.32 -2.47 -12.68
N ALA A 507 -14.00 -2.91 -11.62
CA ALA A 507 -14.15 -2.13 -10.40
C ALA A 507 -12.91 -2.14 -9.50
N GLU A 508 -11.90 -2.94 -9.84
CA GLU A 508 -10.61 -2.90 -9.15
C GLU A 508 -9.98 -1.52 -9.26
N GLY A 509 -9.54 -0.99 -8.13
CA GLY A 509 -8.82 0.28 -8.05
C GLY A 509 -9.66 1.57 -8.12
N ILE A 510 -10.99 1.52 -8.30
CA ILE A 510 -11.82 2.72 -8.27
C ILE A 510 -12.22 3.14 -6.85
N ASN A 511 -12.35 4.45 -6.65
CA ASN A 511 -12.83 5.04 -5.40
C ASN A 511 -14.27 5.51 -5.57
N LEU A 512 -15.19 4.92 -4.80
CA LEU A 512 -16.62 5.20 -4.84
C LEU A 512 -17.18 5.65 -3.49
N GLN A 513 -16.40 6.35 -2.68
CA GLN A 513 -16.81 6.81 -1.34
C GLN A 513 -18.04 7.72 -1.32
N PHE A 514 -18.40 8.33 -2.43
CA PHE A 514 -19.64 9.10 -2.58
C PHE A 514 -20.90 8.23 -2.68
N CYS A 515 -20.74 6.92 -2.89
CA CYS A 515 -21.80 5.93 -2.91
C CYS A 515 -21.82 5.20 -1.56
N SER A 516 -23.00 4.98 -0.99
CA SER A 516 -23.18 4.34 0.32
C SER A 516 -24.00 3.06 0.24
N MET A 517 -24.23 2.51 -0.96
CA MET A 517 -24.93 1.24 -1.15
C MET A 517 -24.17 0.35 -2.12
N LEU A 518 -23.95 -0.88 -1.72
CA LEU A 518 -23.34 -1.93 -2.51
C LEU A 518 -24.31 -3.11 -2.60
N VAL A 519 -24.50 -3.64 -3.79
CA VAL A 519 -25.31 -4.84 -4.04
C VAL A 519 -24.39 -5.91 -4.62
N ASN A 520 -24.16 -6.99 -3.89
CA ASN A 520 -23.54 -8.20 -4.40
C ASN A 520 -24.60 -8.99 -5.15
N TYR A 521 -24.80 -8.66 -6.44
CA TYR A 521 -25.67 -9.48 -7.28
C TYR A 521 -25.09 -10.89 -7.36
N ASP A 522 -23.80 -11.01 -7.63
CA ASP A 522 -23.04 -12.24 -7.48
C ASP A 522 -22.16 -12.12 -6.23
N LEU A 523 -22.41 -12.98 -5.26
CA LEU A 523 -21.64 -13.00 -4.03
C LEU A 523 -20.31 -13.73 -4.29
N PRO A 524 -19.16 -13.11 -4.08
CA PRO A 524 -17.88 -13.80 -4.17
C PRO A 524 -17.78 -14.89 -3.11
N TRP A 525 -17.26 -16.05 -3.50
CA TRP A 525 -16.98 -17.12 -2.54
C TRP A 525 -15.71 -16.85 -1.74
N ASN A 526 -14.85 -15.98 -2.26
CA ASN A 526 -13.65 -15.50 -1.60
C ASN A 526 -13.97 -14.33 -0.63
N PRO A 527 -13.77 -14.51 0.69
CA PRO A 527 -14.04 -13.45 1.67
C PRO A 527 -13.21 -12.18 1.46
N GLN A 528 -12.00 -12.31 0.95
CA GLN A 528 -11.13 -11.16 0.65
C GLN A 528 -11.73 -10.29 -0.46
N ARG A 529 -12.33 -10.90 -1.49
CA ARG A 529 -13.02 -10.17 -2.56
C ARG A 529 -14.26 -9.43 -2.04
N VAL A 530 -15.03 -10.06 -1.15
CA VAL A 530 -16.15 -9.38 -0.49
C VAL A 530 -15.69 -8.11 0.24
N GLU A 531 -14.63 -8.23 1.02
CA GLU A 531 -14.06 -7.08 1.75
C GLU A 531 -13.48 -6.03 0.80
N GLN A 532 -12.84 -6.43 -0.28
CA GLN A 532 -12.36 -5.53 -1.32
C GLN A 532 -13.50 -4.76 -1.99
N ARG A 533 -14.64 -5.41 -2.32
CA ARG A 533 -15.83 -4.73 -2.85
C ARG A 533 -16.39 -3.72 -1.86
N ILE A 534 -16.61 -4.12 -0.61
CA ILE A 534 -17.07 -3.23 0.45
C ILE A 534 -16.10 -2.06 0.62
N GLY A 535 -14.79 -2.34 0.58
CA GLY A 535 -13.74 -1.34 0.63
C GLY A 535 -13.75 -0.30 -0.49
N ARG A 536 -14.51 -0.46 -1.59
CA ARG A 536 -14.69 0.57 -2.62
C ARG A 536 -15.57 1.74 -2.15
N ILE A 537 -16.56 1.43 -1.31
CA ILE A 537 -17.50 2.43 -0.77
C ILE A 537 -17.27 2.73 0.72
N HIS A 538 -16.75 1.77 1.48
CA HIS A 538 -16.55 1.85 2.92
C HIS A 538 -15.07 2.00 3.27
N ARG A 539 -14.57 3.21 3.08
CA ARG A 539 -13.18 3.63 3.35
C ARG A 539 -13.16 4.84 4.24
N PHE A 540 -11.96 5.16 4.72
CA PHE A 540 -11.69 6.47 5.32
C PHE A 540 -12.26 7.62 4.46
N GLY A 541 -13.05 8.51 5.08
CA GLY A 541 -13.73 9.61 4.39
C GLY A 541 -15.17 9.33 3.97
N GLN A 542 -15.71 8.12 4.17
CA GLN A 542 -17.12 7.83 4.01
C GLN A 542 -17.93 8.59 5.07
N LYS A 543 -18.91 9.36 4.62
CA LYS A 543 -19.72 10.25 5.49
C LYS A 543 -20.93 9.55 6.11
N TYR A 544 -21.41 8.49 5.48
CA TYR A 544 -22.67 7.82 5.82
C TYR A 544 -22.43 6.33 6.09
N ASN A 545 -23.30 5.74 6.90
CA ASN A 545 -23.34 4.29 7.04
C ASN A 545 -23.62 3.65 5.68
N VAL A 546 -22.96 2.51 5.40
CA VAL A 546 -23.07 1.85 4.11
C VAL A 546 -24.03 0.68 4.15
N VAL A 547 -24.88 0.58 3.15
CA VAL A 547 -25.82 -0.54 2.97
C VAL A 547 -25.15 -1.59 2.11
N VAL A 548 -25.09 -2.83 2.57
CA VAL A 548 -24.57 -3.98 1.82
C VAL A 548 -25.71 -4.97 1.60
N VAL A 549 -26.06 -5.17 0.33
CA VAL A 549 -27.14 -6.07 -0.05
C VAL A 549 -26.56 -7.36 -0.63
N ASN A 550 -26.99 -8.49 -0.08
CA ASN A 550 -26.63 -9.83 -0.57
C ASN A 550 -27.88 -10.59 -0.99
N PHE A 551 -27.75 -11.54 -1.92
CA PHE A 551 -28.81 -12.44 -2.32
C PHE A 551 -28.58 -13.83 -1.73
N SER A 552 -29.67 -14.47 -1.25
CA SER A 552 -29.69 -15.84 -0.74
C SER A 552 -30.65 -16.67 -1.58
N ASN A 553 -30.12 -17.72 -2.20
CA ASN A 553 -30.88 -18.66 -3.02
C ASN A 553 -31.42 -19.80 -2.16
N LYS A 554 -32.75 -19.82 -1.87
CA LYS A 554 -33.38 -20.87 -1.07
C LYS A 554 -33.33 -22.25 -1.69
N GLY A 555 -33.16 -22.35 -2.99
CA GLY A 555 -33.04 -23.61 -3.70
C GLY A 555 -31.61 -24.20 -3.75
N ASN A 556 -30.59 -23.48 -3.24
CA ASN A 556 -29.18 -23.90 -3.32
C ASN A 556 -28.52 -23.87 -1.94
N ILE A 557 -28.40 -25.05 -1.33
CA ILE A 557 -27.83 -25.21 0.02
C ILE A 557 -26.36 -24.73 0.07
N ALA A 558 -25.59 -24.99 -0.96
CA ALA A 558 -24.19 -24.55 -1.00
C ALA A 558 -24.06 -23.03 -0.98
N GLU A 559 -24.86 -22.29 -1.76
CA GLU A 559 -24.86 -20.83 -1.74
C GLU A 559 -25.33 -20.28 -0.38
N GLN A 560 -26.32 -20.94 0.24
CA GLN A 560 -26.77 -20.56 1.59
C GLN A 560 -25.64 -20.73 2.61
N ARG A 561 -24.96 -21.90 2.59
CA ARG A 561 -23.84 -22.16 3.50
C ARG A 561 -22.66 -21.23 3.30
N ILE A 562 -22.34 -20.87 2.07
CA ILE A 562 -21.31 -19.87 1.78
C ILE A 562 -21.71 -18.51 2.38
N LEU A 563 -22.95 -18.08 2.18
CA LEU A 563 -23.44 -16.82 2.75
C LEU A 563 -23.43 -16.84 4.29
N GLU A 564 -23.92 -17.91 4.93
CA GLU A 564 -23.88 -18.09 6.37
C GLU A 564 -22.45 -18.04 6.92
N LEU A 565 -21.50 -18.70 6.24
CA LEU A 565 -20.09 -18.69 6.60
C LEU A 565 -19.52 -17.25 6.56
N LEU A 566 -19.83 -16.50 5.52
CA LEU A 566 -19.38 -15.13 5.34
C LEU A 566 -20.05 -14.17 6.35
N GLU A 567 -21.35 -14.40 6.68
CA GLU A 567 -22.15 -13.53 7.52
C GLU A 567 -21.92 -13.82 9.01
N ASP A 568 -22.10 -15.08 9.43
CA ASP A 568 -22.12 -15.46 10.85
C ASP A 568 -20.73 -15.77 11.40
N LYS A 569 -19.88 -16.44 10.62
CA LYS A 569 -18.55 -16.90 11.08
C LYS A 569 -17.46 -15.87 10.80
N PHE A 570 -17.42 -15.36 9.57
CA PHE A 570 -16.44 -14.36 9.18
C PHE A 570 -16.86 -12.93 9.54
N ARG A 571 -18.13 -12.74 9.90
CA ARG A 571 -18.69 -11.44 10.32
C ARG A 571 -18.36 -10.30 9.35
N LEU A 572 -18.25 -10.61 8.05
CA LEU A 572 -17.85 -9.62 7.04
C LEU A 572 -18.85 -8.47 6.90
N PHE A 573 -20.10 -8.72 7.27
CA PHE A 573 -21.17 -7.74 7.17
C PHE A 573 -21.54 -7.11 8.52
N ASP A 574 -20.88 -7.51 9.62
CA ASP A 574 -21.14 -6.95 10.95
C ASP A 574 -20.80 -5.46 11.04
N ASN A 575 -21.49 -4.78 11.97
CA ASN A 575 -21.43 -3.32 12.16
C ASN A 575 -20.06 -2.75 12.52
N VAL A 576 -19.04 -3.59 12.80
CA VAL A 576 -17.74 -3.16 13.29
C VAL A 576 -16.65 -3.59 12.33
N PHE A 577 -15.93 -2.66 11.76
CA PHE A 577 -14.64 -2.92 11.13
C PHE A 577 -13.73 -3.67 12.10
N GLY A 578 -13.12 -4.77 11.69
CA GLY A 578 -12.07 -5.43 12.45
C GLY A 578 -12.36 -6.84 12.93
N ALA A 579 -13.63 -7.27 13.03
CA ALA A 579 -13.96 -8.67 13.32
C ALA A 579 -13.53 -9.61 12.17
N SER A 580 -13.53 -9.09 10.94
CA SER A 580 -13.11 -9.81 9.73
C SER A 580 -11.59 -9.89 9.54
N ASP A 581 -10.80 -8.98 10.12
CA ASP A 581 -9.35 -8.90 9.84
C ASP A 581 -8.59 -10.12 10.35
N GLU A 582 -9.05 -10.72 11.46
CA GLU A 582 -8.44 -11.94 12.01
C GLU A 582 -8.71 -13.16 11.13
N VAL A 583 -9.89 -13.23 10.56
CA VAL A 583 -10.33 -14.34 9.71
C VAL A 583 -9.78 -14.20 8.29
N LEU A 584 -9.81 -12.98 7.74
CA LEU A 584 -9.21 -12.70 6.42
C LEU A 584 -7.71 -12.98 6.39
N GLY A 585 -7.05 -12.71 7.51
CA GLY A 585 -5.67 -13.09 7.66
C GLY A 585 -5.47 -14.62 7.77
N ALA A 586 -6.45 -15.42 8.26
CA ALA A 586 -6.36 -16.88 8.35
C ALA A 586 -6.43 -17.56 6.97
N ILE A 587 -6.99 -16.88 6.01
CA ILE A 587 -7.07 -17.35 4.63
C ILE A 587 -5.81 -16.86 3.91
N GLU A 588 -4.76 -17.72 3.83
CA GLU A 588 -3.48 -17.38 3.19
C GLU A 588 -3.66 -17.03 1.72
N ASP A 589 -4.55 -17.73 1.03
CA ASP A 589 -4.92 -17.50 -0.36
C ASP A 589 -6.43 -17.70 -0.53
N GLY A 590 -7.13 -16.62 -0.89
CA GLY A 590 -8.57 -16.65 -1.11
C GLY A 590 -8.99 -17.59 -2.25
N PHE A 591 -8.09 -17.79 -3.22
CA PHE A 591 -8.32 -18.74 -4.32
C PHE A 591 -8.21 -20.19 -3.85
N ASP A 592 -7.34 -20.51 -2.91
CA ASP A 592 -7.28 -21.85 -2.31
C ASP A 592 -8.52 -22.14 -1.46
N PHE A 593 -9.10 -21.15 -0.82
CA PHE A 593 -10.39 -21.25 -0.14
C PHE A 593 -11.53 -21.58 -1.13
N GLU A 594 -11.60 -20.89 -2.26
CA GLU A 594 -12.56 -21.18 -3.33
C GLU A 594 -12.39 -22.60 -3.91
N LYS A 595 -11.15 -23.07 -4.05
CA LYS A 595 -10.85 -24.45 -4.47
C LYS A 595 -11.37 -25.49 -3.45
N GLN A 596 -11.25 -25.20 -2.15
CA GLN A 596 -11.78 -26.09 -1.12
C GLN A 596 -13.30 -26.19 -1.20
N ILE A 597 -13.99 -25.05 -1.37
CA ILE A 597 -15.44 -25.04 -1.63
C ILE A 597 -15.77 -25.84 -2.90
N SER A 598 -15.05 -25.63 -4.00
CA SER A 598 -15.27 -26.37 -5.24
C SER A 598 -15.10 -27.88 -5.04
N ARG A 599 -14.09 -28.32 -4.27
CA ARG A 599 -13.90 -29.75 -3.95
C ARG A 599 -15.04 -30.33 -3.14
N ILE A 600 -15.58 -29.58 -2.18
CA ILE A 600 -16.76 -29.99 -1.42
C ILE A 600 -17.93 -30.24 -2.40
N LEU A 601 -18.19 -29.31 -3.31
CA LEU A 601 -19.24 -29.40 -4.29
C LEU A 601 -19.00 -30.49 -5.37
N ASP A 602 -17.76 -30.89 -5.61
CA ASP A 602 -17.42 -31.99 -6.52
C ASP A 602 -17.60 -33.36 -5.86
N GLN A 603 -17.45 -33.45 -4.53
CA GLN A 603 -17.44 -34.72 -3.78
C GLN A 603 -18.77 -35.03 -3.09
N CYS A 604 -19.54 -34.01 -2.70
CA CYS A 604 -20.77 -34.13 -1.95
C CYS A 604 -21.98 -34.03 -2.89
N THR A 605 -22.90 -35.00 -2.81
CA THR A 605 -24.10 -35.08 -3.66
C THR A 605 -25.39 -34.79 -2.90
N THR A 606 -25.40 -34.96 -1.58
CA THR A 606 -26.56 -34.69 -0.74
C THR A 606 -26.40 -33.47 0.13
N ALA A 607 -27.52 -32.89 0.57
CA ALA A 607 -27.56 -31.75 1.46
C ALA A 607 -26.80 -32.01 2.77
N GLU A 608 -26.99 -33.17 3.35
CA GLU A 608 -26.37 -33.60 4.60
C GLU A 608 -24.86 -33.76 4.45
N GLU A 609 -24.36 -34.25 3.30
CA GLU A 609 -22.93 -34.34 3.01
C GLU A 609 -22.30 -32.95 2.85
N ILE A 610 -22.97 -32.04 2.17
CA ILE A 610 -22.54 -30.64 2.01
C ILE A 610 -22.46 -29.98 3.38
N ASP A 611 -23.48 -30.08 4.21
CA ASP A 611 -23.54 -29.53 5.55
C ASP A 611 -22.36 -30.04 6.41
N ALA A 612 -22.15 -31.35 6.46
CA ALA A 612 -21.06 -31.96 7.22
C ALA A 612 -19.68 -31.54 6.72
N ALA A 613 -19.50 -31.39 5.41
CA ALA A 613 -18.23 -30.94 4.83
C ALA A 613 -17.94 -29.45 5.15
N PHE A 614 -18.97 -28.60 5.14
CA PHE A 614 -18.85 -27.21 5.56
C PHE A 614 -18.59 -27.08 7.07
N GLU A 615 -19.18 -27.92 7.93
CA GLU A 615 -18.85 -27.94 9.36
C GLU A 615 -17.36 -28.28 9.61
N VAL A 616 -16.80 -29.26 8.87
CA VAL A 616 -15.37 -29.58 8.95
C VAL A 616 -14.50 -28.40 8.48
N LEU A 617 -14.91 -27.73 7.40
CA LEU A 617 -14.22 -26.53 6.90
C LEU A 617 -14.25 -25.40 7.95
N GLU A 618 -15.39 -25.17 8.58
CA GLU A 618 -15.55 -24.18 9.66
C GLU A 618 -14.66 -24.50 10.86
N GLU A 619 -14.64 -25.77 11.29
CA GLU A 619 -13.80 -26.20 12.41
C GLU A 619 -12.31 -26.04 12.10
N GLN A 620 -11.87 -26.29 10.89
CA GLN A 620 -10.50 -26.09 10.44
C GLN A 620 -10.06 -24.62 10.60
N TYR A 621 -10.87 -23.66 10.15
CA TYR A 621 -10.55 -22.23 10.25
C TYR A 621 -10.75 -21.67 11.67
N SER A 622 -11.66 -22.22 12.48
CA SER A 622 -11.87 -21.79 13.87
C SER A 622 -10.82 -22.31 14.85
N THR A 623 -10.26 -23.49 14.59
CA THR A 623 -9.23 -24.11 15.46
C THR A 623 -7.85 -23.47 15.27
N GLU A 624 -7.58 -22.82 14.14
CA GLU A 624 -6.32 -22.13 13.85
C GLU A 624 -6.13 -20.86 14.69
N ILE A 625 -7.20 -20.31 15.28
CA ILE A 625 -7.13 -19.14 16.17
C ILE A 625 -7.05 -19.60 17.62
N SER A 626 -5.91 -20.14 18.05
CA SER A 626 -5.77 -20.57 19.45
C SER A 626 -5.76 -19.35 20.41
N GLN A 627 -6.41 -19.51 21.59
CA GLN A 627 -6.44 -18.46 22.62
C GLN A 627 -5.02 -18.04 23.10
N GLU A 628 -4.04 -18.92 23.00
CA GLU A 628 -2.65 -18.62 23.32
C GLU A 628 -2.01 -17.67 22.31
N MET A 629 -2.38 -17.81 21.03
CA MET A 629 -1.87 -16.96 19.98
C MET A 629 -2.48 -15.56 20.01
N ALA A 630 -3.79 -15.45 20.30
CA ALA A 630 -4.43 -14.17 20.55
C ALA A 630 -3.75 -13.40 21.71
N LYS A 631 -3.36 -14.10 22.78
CA LYS A 631 -2.59 -13.50 23.88
C LYS A 631 -1.18 -13.08 23.47
N ALA A 632 -0.48 -13.87 22.67
CA ALA A 632 0.85 -13.54 22.17
C ALA A 632 0.81 -12.32 21.21
N LYS A 633 -0.19 -12.28 20.30
CA LYS A 633 -0.44 -11.17 19.39
C LYS A 633 -0.73 -9.88 20.17
N SER A 634 -1.64 -9.93 21.13
CA SER A 634 -1.98 -8.79 21.99
C SER A 634 -0.77 -8.27 22.77
N LYS A 635 0.04 -9.16 23.32
CA LYS A 635 1.24 -8.75 24.05
C LYS A 635 2.30 -8.09 23.18
N VAL A 636 2.54 -8.61 21.97
CA VAL A 636 3.62 -8.13 21.10
C VAL A 636 3.19 -6.94 20.26
N PHE A 637 1.94 -6.91 19.73
CA PHE A 637 1.54 -5.91 18.76
C PHE A 637 0.53 -4.87 19.25
N ASP A 638 -0.37 -5.20 20.19
CA ASP A 638 -1.46 -4.27 20.57
C ASP A 638 -1.00 -3.16 21.51
N ASN A 639 0.18 -3.28 22.08
CA ASN A 639 0.79 -2.30 22.98
C ASN A 639 2.22 -1.94 22.56
N LEU A 640 2.53 -1.97 21.25
CA LEU A 640 3.86 -1.60 20.74
C LEU A 640 4.27 -0.19 21.15
N ASP A 641 3.32 0.73 21.23
CA ASP A 641 3.59 2.12 21.51
C ASP A 641 2.57 2.69 22.51
N PRO A 642 2.89 2.78 23.79
CA PRO A 642 1.99 3.31 24.81
C PRO A 642 1.71 4.81 24.67
N HIS A 643 2.52 5.56 23.90
CA HIS A 643 2.41 7.01 23.72
C HIS A 643 1.85 7.40 22.35
N VAL A 644 1.24 6.46 21.62
CA VAL A 644 0.73 6.70 20.27
C VAL A 644 -0.23 7.88 20.20
N GLN A 645 -1.18 7.99 21.13
CA GLN A 645 -2.19 9.07 21.12
C GLN A 645 -1.59 10.46 21.33
N ASP A 646 -0.63 10.60 22.24
CA ASP A 646 0.05 11.87 22.49
C ASP A 646 0.88 12.30 21.28
N ARG A 647 1.52 11.33 20.64
CA ARG A 647 2.32 11.57 19.43
C ARG A 647 1.42 11.94 18.24
N LEU A 648 0.30 11.24 18.02
CA LEU A 648 -0.64 11.57 16.94
C LEU A 648 -1.19 12.99 17.12
N LYS A 649 -1.52 13.40 18.36
CA LYS A 649 -1.92 14.76 18.64
C LYS A 649 -0.84 15.77 18.32
N SER A 650 0.40 15.48 18.70
CA SER A 650 1.55 16.34 18.40
C SER A 650 1.77 16.49 16.89
N TYR A 651 1.66 15.41 16.11
CA TYR A 651 1.80 15.48 14.66
C TYR A 651 0.65 16.20 13.97
N ASP A 652 -0.59 16.09 14.48
CA ASP A 652 -1.73 16.84 13.98
C ASP A 652 -1.49 18.34 14.11
N GLU A 653 -1.13 18.80 15.31
CA GLU A 653 -0.84 20.20 15.60
C GLU A 653 0.39 20.71 14.81
N GLN A 654 1.45 19.93 14.76
CA GLN A 654 2.67 20.29 14.02
C GLN A 654 2.47 20.37 12.52
N SER A 655 1.72 19.43 11.95
CA SER A 655 1.47 19.38 10.50
C SER A 655 0.72 20.61 10.03
N GLU A 656 -0.31 21.03 10.76
CA GLU A 656 -1.09 22.22 10.42
C GLU A 656 -0.19 23.49 10.47
N VAL A 657 0.59 23.64 11.52
CA VAL A 657 1.50 24.79 11.68
C VAL A 657 2.55 24.81 10.57
N VAL A 658 3.16 23.66 10.27
CA VAL A 658 4.20 23.53 9.23
C VAL A 658 3.63 23.81 7.85
N LEU A 659 2.49 23.25 7.50
CA LEU A 659 1.85 23.46 6.19
C LEU A 659 1.40 24.91 6.01
N ASN A 660 0.79 25.53 7.02
CA ASN A 660 0.39 26.93 6.98
C ASN A 660 1.60 27.87 6.83
N LYS A 661 2.71 27.58 7.52
CA LYS A 661 3.95 28.33 7.34
C LYS A 661 4.49 28.13 5.92
N PHE A 662 4.55 26.89 5.45
CA PHE A 662 5.07 26.54 4.13
C PHE A 662 4.30 27.24 3.00
N GLU A 663 2.95 27.14 3.00
CA GLU A 663 2.11 27.82 2.01
C GLU A 663 2.32 29.32 2.00
N ARG A 664 2.39 29.94 3.18
CA ARG A 664 2.58 31.40 3.31
C ARG A 664 3.92 31.85 2.74
N LEU A 665 5.00 31.11 3.03
CA LEU A 665 6.33 31.44 2.51
C LEU A 665 6.39 31.23 1.00
N LEU A 666 5.81 30.14 0.50
CA LEU A 666 5.74 29.87 -0.93
C LEU A 666 4.96 30.95 -1.68
N LEU A 667 3.80 31.35 -1.15
CA LEU A 667 3.00 32.43 -1.71
C LEU A 667 3.78 33.74 -1.76
N ALA A 668 4.49 34.07 -0.69
CA ALA A 668 5.27 35.28 -0.60
C ALA A 668 6.41 35.32 -1.65
N VAL A 669 7.17 34.24 -1.79
CA VAL A 669 8.24 34.11 -2.80
C VAL A 669 7.64 34.16 -4.21
N THR A 670 6.56 33.40 -4.46
CA THR A 670 5.89 33.37 -5.76
C THR A 670 5.43 34.76 -6.20
N ARG A 671 4.78 35.51 -5.31
CA ARG A 671 4.33 36.90 -5.63
C ARG A 671 5.49 37.83 -5.93
N HIS A 672 6.61 37.63 -5.25
CA HIS A 672 7.79 38.47 -5.46
C HIS A 672 8.43 38.22 -6.83
N GLU A 673 8.72 36.96 -7.12
CA GLU A 673 9.45 36.52 -8.31
C GLU A 673 8.61 36.56 -9.60
N LEU A 674 7.30 36.25 -9.48
CA LEU A 674 6.41 36.20 -10.63
C LEU A 674 5.60 37.48 -10.86
N SER A 675 5.82 38.56 -10.11
CA SER A 675 5.06 39.82 -10.23
C SER A 675 5.09 40.46 -11.62
N GLN A 676 6.10 40.19 -12.43
CA GLN A 676 6.21 40.68 -13.81
C GLN A 676 5.64 39.69 -14.86
N TYR A 677 5.25 38.48 -14.44
CA TYR A 677 4.76 37.40 -15.30
C TYR A 677 3.30 37.04 -15.04
N ALA A 678 2.74 37.50 -13.90
CA ALA A 678 1.41 37.09 -13.45
C ALA A 678 0.67 38.21 -12.71
N ASP A 679 -0.65 38.22 -12.85
CA ASP A 679 -1.59 39.09 -12.13
C ASP A 679 -2.19 38.32 -10.94
N PHE A 680 -1.93 38.77 -9.72
CA PHE A 680 -2.39 38.16 -8.48
C PHE A 680 -3.71 38.75 -8.00
N HIS A 681 -4.70 37.90 -7.65
CA HIS A 681 -6.04 38.31 -7.23
C HIS A 681 -6.24 38.12 -5.71
N GLY A 682 -7.01 39.00 -5.10
CA GLY A 682 -7.38 38.93 -3.69
C GLY A 682 -6.18 38.84 -2.74
N ASP A 683 -6.10 37.77 -1.97
CA ASP A 683 -4.98 37.49 -1.09
C ASP A 683 -3.73 36.92 -1.80
N GLY A 684 -3.81 36.73 -3.11
CA GLY A 684 -2.73 36.25 -3.97
C GLY A 684 -2.68 34.74 -4.16
N ARG A 685 -3.60 33.98 -3.57
CA ARG A 685 -3.70 32.52 -3.75
C ARG A 685 -4.23 32.10 -5.11
N ILE A 686 -4.75 33.07 -5.87
CA ILE A 686 -5.20 32.92 -7.24
C ILE A 686 -4.42 33.90 -8.07
N PHE A 687 -3.90 33.47 -9.23
CA PHE A 687 -3.21 34.35 -10.16
C PHE A 687 -3.35 33.89 -11.60
N ASP A 688 -3.30 34.83 -12.53
CA ASP A 688 -3.30 34.59 -13.97
C ASP A 688 -1.89 34.77 -14.53
N LEU A 689 -1.28 33.67 -14.99
CA LEU A 689 0.03 33.70 -15.64
C LEU A 689 -0.13 34.11 -17.10
N HIS A 690 0.31 35.33 -17.45
CA HIS A 690 0.23 35.86 -18.81
C HIS A 690 1.49 35.65 -19.65
N SER A 691 2.62 35.42 -19.00
CA SER A 691 3.87 35.01 -19.65
C SER A 691 4.65 34.10 -18.70
N SER A 692 5.42 33.15 -19.21
CA SER A 692 6.13 32.16 -18.40
C SER A 692 7.65 32.35 -18.49
N PRO A 693 8.37 32.38 -17.33
CA PRO A 693 9.82 32.33 -17.33
C PRO A 693 10.39 30.95 -17.63
N VAL A 694 9.57 29.90 -17.66
CA VAL A 694 9.95 28.52 -17.94
C VAL A 694 9.10 27.94 -19.08
N ALA A 695 9.73 27.14 -19.95
CA ALA A 695 9.10 26.65 -21.15
C ALA A 695 7.90 25.72 -20.90
N ASP A 696 7.92 24.95 -19.81
CA ASP A 696 6.96 23.87 -19.55
C ASP A 696 5.81 24.28 -18.61
N ALA A 697 5.67 25.58 -18.28
CA ALA A 697 4.55 26.04 -17.47
C ALA A 697 3.41 26.55 -18.36
N PRO A 698 2.21 25.94 -18.29
CA PRO A 698 1.06 26.40 -19.05
C PRO A 698 0.65 27.83 -18.66
N LEU A 699 0.22 28.63 -19.62
CA LEU A 699 -0.35 29.97 -19.35
C LEU A 699 -1.79 29.82 -18.87
N GLY A 700 -2.27 30.77 -18.08
CA GLY A 700 -3.64 30.79 -17.59
C GLY A 700 -3.75 30.96 -16.09
N LYS A 701 -4.89 30.56 -15.56
CA LYS A 701 -5.25 30.72 -14.16
C LYS A 701 -4.63 29.65 -13.28
N TYR A 702 -4.02 30.05 -12.18
CA TYR A 702 -3.44 29.19 -11.16
C TYR A 702 -4.10 29.41 -9.81
N PHE A 703 -4.15 28.36 -8.99
CA PHE A 703 -4.65 28.43 -7.62
C PHE A 703 -3.77 27.63 -6.65
N PHE A 704 -3.71 28.09 -5.41
CA PHE A 704 -3.13 27.34 -4.29
C PHE A 704 -4.13 26.33 -3.73
N LYS A 705 -3.67 25.17 -3.27
CA LYS A 705 -4.50 24.06 -2.77
C LYS A 705 -5.57 24.49 -1.74
N SER A 706 -5.26 25.48 -0.90
CA SER A 706 -6.19 26.04 0.09
C SER A 706 -7.38 26.79 -0.51
N THR A 707 -7.33 27.12 -1.81
CA THR A 707 -8.38 27.90 -2.50
C THR A 707 -8.66 27.30 -3.88
N PRO A 708 -9.20 26.07 -3.95
CA PRO A 708 -9.39 25.36 -5.22
C PRO A 708 -10.43 26.07 -6.09
N ILE A 709 -10.18 26.08 -7.41
CA ILE A 709 -11.06 26.64 -8.43
C ILE A 709 -11.16 25.65 -9.57
N ASP A 710 -12.36 25.51 -10.15
CA ASP A 710 -12.58 24.75 -11.37
C ASP A 710 -11.93 25.45 -12.57
N ASP A 711 -11.49 24.68 -13.54
CA ASP A 711 -10.86 25.14 -14.80
C ASP A 711 -9.60 26.01 -14.59
N ALA A 712 -8.74 25.65 -13.64
CA ALA A 712 -7.49 26.33 -13.36
C ALA A 712 -6.38 25.33 -12.98
N HIS A 713 -5.13 25.75 -13.15
CA HIS A 713 -3.95 24.95 -12.80
C HIS A 713 -3.65 25.05 -11.31
N GLN A 714 -3.42 23.92 -10.65
CA GLN A 714 -2.97 23.94 -9.28
C GLN A 714 -1.49 24.34 -9.21
N TYR A 715 -1.17 25.36 -8.42
CA TYR A 715 0.21 25.76 -8.13
C TYR A 715 0.85 24.79 -7.13
N ARG A 716 1.92 24.12 -7.55
CA ARG A 716 2.61 23.06 -6.80
C ARG A 716 4.05 23.45 -6.51
N TYR A 717 4.54 23.07 -5.35
CA TYR A 717 5.95 23.27 -4.97
C TYR A 717 6.91 22.54 -5.92
N SER A 718 6.55 21.35 -6.41
CA SER A 718 7.33 20.56 -7.36
C SER A 718 7.27 21.09 -8.80
N SER A 719 6.37 22.01 -9.12
CA SER A 719 6.21 22.53 -10.48
C SER A 719 7.45 23.28 -10.96
N PRO A 720 7.76 23.27 -12.29
CA PRO A 720 8.86 24.07 -12.86
C PRO A 720 8.76 25.54 -12.51
N LEU A 721 7.56 26.10 -12.46
CA LEU A 721 7.31 27.50 -12.14
C LEU A 721 7.66 27.84 -10.68
N ALA A 722 7.28 26.99 -9.72
CA ALA A 722 7.64 27.19 -8.31
C ALA A 722 9.13 26.99 -8.08
N LYS A 723 9.74 25.99 -8.70
CA LYS A 723 11.19 25.76 -8.64
C LYS A 723 11.98 26.93 -9.20
N HIS A 724 11.51 27.51 -10.30
CA HIS A 724 12.11 28.73 -10.86
C HIS A 724 12.01 29.92 -9.87
N ALA A 725 10.83 30.16 -9.29
CA ALA A 725 10.63 31.25 -8.34
C ALA A 725 11.55 31.09 -7.09
N ILE A 726 11.65 29.87 -6.57
CA ILE A 726 12.50 29.58 -5.40
C ILE A 726 13.99 29.75 -5.76
N SER A 727 14.45 29.15 -6.87
CA SER A 727 15.87 29.27 -7.25
C SER A 727 16.26 30.72 -7.61
N SER A 728 15.39 31.46 -8.29
CA SER A 728 15.60 32.87 -8.58
C SER A 728 15.80 33.70 -7.30
N ALA A 729 14.93 33.46 -6.30
CA ALA A 729 15.04 34.10 -4.99
C ALA A 729 16.32 33.70 -4.21
N ILE A 730 16.80 32.47 -4.35
CA ILE A 730 18.06 32.01 -3.75
C ILE A 730 19.25 32.68 -4.42
N ASP A 731 19.27 32.75 -5.73
CA ASP A 731 20.41 33.21 -6.53
C ASP A 731 20.54 34.74 -6.55
N VAL A 732 19.51 35.49 -6.10
CA VAL A 732 19.54 36.95 -6.11
C VAL A 732 20.68 37.51 -5.28
N ALA A 733 21.38 38.52 -5.83
CA ALA A 733 22.45 39.21 -5.13
C ALA A 733 21.87 40.11 -4.02
N THR A 734 22.39 39.95 -2.81
CA THR A 734 21.93 40.68 -1.61
C THR A 734 23.06 41.48 -0.98
N PRO A 735 23.52 42.58 -1.62
CA PRO A 735 24.54 43.44 -1.04
C PRO A 735 24.03 44.11 0.25
N PRO A 736 24.93 44.54 1.17
CA PRO A 736 24.52 45.18 2.42
C PRO A 736 23.64 46.42 2.22
N VAL A 737 22.49 46.46 2.89
CA VAL A 737 21.49 47.55 2.84
C VAL A 737 20.90 47.84 4.21
N GLU A 738 20.20 48.96 4.34
CA GLU A 738 19.33 49.22 5.49
C GLU A 738 17.88 48.96 5.08
N LEU A 739 17.20 48.10 5.84
CA LEU A 739 15.77 47.81 5.70
C LEU A 739 15.00 48.48 6.86
N VAL A 740 13.97 49.23 6.50
CA VAL A 740 13.10 49.86 7.50
C VAL A 740 11.78 49.12 7.52
N PHE A 741 11.55 48.36 8.61
CA PHE A 741 10.36 47.57 8.85
C PHE A 741 9.27 48.35 9.56
N SER A 742 8.01 48.04 9.33
CA SER A 742 6.83 48.67 9.93
C SER A 742 6.02 47.70 10.73
N LEU A 743 5.72 47.98 11.99
CA LEU A 743 4.76 47.21 12.80
C LEU A 743 3.31 47.48 12.40
N GLY A 744 2.99 48.74 12.11
CA GLY A 744 1.64 49.20 11.83
C GLY A 744 1.07 48.73 10.48
N GLU A 745 1.94 48.42 9.48
CA GLU A 745 1.54 47.93 8.16
C GLU A 745 1.67 46.42 8.01
N SER A 746 2.18 45.74 9.04
CA SER A 746 2.37 44.30 9.01
C SER A 746 1.12 43.55 9.45
N SER A 747 0.70 42.59 8.64
CA SER A 747 -0.48 41.74 8.90
C SER A 747 -0.30 40.79 10.09
N ARG A 748 0.98 40.51 10.43
CA ARG A 748 1.34 39.61 11.55
C ARG A 748 2.51 40.19 12.33
N VAL A 749 2.30 40.36 13.63
CA VAL A 749 3.31 40.93 14.51
C VAL A 749 3.35 40.15 15.81
N SER A 750 4.43 39.43 16.09
CA SER A 750 4.60 38.68 17.32
C SER A 750 4.82 39.63 18.53
N SER A 751 4.52 39.11 19.73
CA SER A 751 4.85 39.85 20.97
C SER A 751 6.35 40.02 21.17
N ALA A 752 7.15 39.07 20.71
CA ALA A 752 8.60 39.10 20.79
C ALA A 752 9.17 40.24 19.96
N ILE A 753 8.75 40.42 18.72
CA ILE A 753 9.26 41.49 17.84
C ILE A 753 8.75 42.89 18.22
N LYS A 754 7.56 42.97 18.87
CA LYS A 754 7.05 44.27 19.42
C LYS A 754 7.99 44.86 20.44
N ALA A 755 8.73 44.03 21.18
CA ALA A 755 9.74 44.53 22.16
C ALA A 755 10.87 45.28 21.49
N PHE A 756 11.04 45.19 20.18
CA PHE A 756 12.06 45.91 19.40
C PHE A 756 11.48 47.15 18.66
N ALA A 757 10.26 47.56 18.96
CA ALA A 757 9.67 48.77 18.37
C ALA A 757 10.57 49.99 18.58
N GLY A 758 10.82 50.76 17.51
CA GLY A 758 11.70 51.91 17.51
C GLY A 758 13.22 51.59 17.55
N ALA A 759 13.58 50.32 17.67
CA ALA A 759 15.00 49.90 17.65
C ALA A 759 15.54 49.79 16.23
N GLY A 760 16.84 49.87 16.10
CA GLY A 760 17.62 49.58 14.91
C GLY A 760 18.89 48.84 15.27
N GLY A 761 19.50 48.18 14.28
CA GLY A 761 20.70 47.41 14.53
C GLY A 761 21.25 46.74 13.26
N VAL A 762 22.09 45.74 13.45
CA VAL A 762 22.69 44.94 12.38
C VAL A 762 22.29 43.48 12.55
N LEU A 763 22.04 42.79 11.45
CA LEU A 763 21.72 41.37 11.39
C LEU A 763 22.54 40.70 10.28
N ASN A 764 23.17 39.60 10.58
CA ASN A 764 23.77 38.68 9.61
C ASN A 764 23.05 37.35 9.66
N VAL A 765 22.79 36.75 8.49
CA VAL A 765 22.07 35.47 8.33
C VAL A 765 22.94 34.53 7.53
N LYS A 766 23.10 33.31 8.03
CA LYS A 766 23.87 32.24 7.40
C LYS A 766 23.02 30.97 7.33
N LYS A 767 23.33 30.10 6.40
CA LYS A 767 22.81 28.73 6.35
C LYS A 767 23.92 27.76 6.69
N ILE A 768 23.65 26.83 7.61
CA ILE A 768 24.55 25.71 7.90
C ILE A 768 23.90 24.43 7.47
N THR A 769 24.66 23.57 6.85
CA THR A 769 24.19 22.21 6.43
C THR A 769 25.13 21.18 7.02
N PHE A 770 24.53 20.22 7.73
CA PHE A 770 25.21 19.03 8.23
C PHE A 770 24.85 17.87 7.29
N SER A 771 25.85 17.15 6.79
CA SER A 771 25.65 15.99 5.92
C SER A 771 26.33 14.78 6.52
N MET A 772 25.58 13.69 6.65
CA MET A 772 26.04 12.41 7.17
C MET A 772 25.87 11.34 6.08
N LYS A 773 26.91 10.54 5.85
CA LYS A 773 26.82 9.37 4.96
C LYS A 773 26.27 8.18 5.73
N ALA A 774 25.11 7.68 5.35
CA ALA A 774 24.58 6.41 5.82
C ALA A 774 24.79 5.32 4.75
N LYS A 775 24.61 4.06 5.12
CA LYS A 775 24.90 2.89 4.26
C LYS A 775 24.19 2.94 2.90
N ALA A 776 23.04 3.58 2.83
CA ALA A 776 22.21 3.67 1.63
C ALA A 776 21.99 5.11 1.15
N ASP A 777 22.05 6.11 2.01
CA ASP A 777 21.62 7.48 1.72
C ASP A 777 22.47 8.52 2.46
N ASP A 778 22.76 9.64 1.81
CA ASP A 778 23.29 10.81 2.48
C ASP A 778 22.13 11.51 3.23
N VAL A 779 22.24 11.59 4.55
CA VAL A 779 21.29 12.34 5.37
C VAL A 779 21.83 13.75 5.54
N SER A 780 21.06 14.74 5.07
CA SER A 780 21.44 16.15 5.24
C SER A 780 20.38 16.93 6.03
N GLU A 781 20.84 17.80 6.91
CA GLU A 781 20.00 18.71 7.66
C GLU A 781 20.55 20.12 7.53
N SER A 782 19.69 21.11 7.30
CA SER A 782 20.10 22.49 7.20
C SER A 782 19.35 23.40 8.17
N TYR A 783 20.05 24.40 8.66
CA TYR A 783 19.53 25.37 9.62
C TYR A 783 19.89 26.78 9.17
N ILE A 784 18.97 27.73 9.37
CA ILE A 784 19.24 29.12 9.19
C ILE A 784 19.73 29.69 10.54
N LEU A 785 20.97 30.13 10.56
CA LEU A 785 21.59 30.84 11.67
C LEU A 785 21.38 32.33 11.52
N ALA A 786 21.08 32.98 12.59
CA ALA A 786 20.96 34.44 12.60
C ALA A 786 21.64 35.01 13.83
N ALA A 787 22.46 36.01 13.62
CA ALA A 787 23.07 36.78 14.68
C ALA A 787 22.87 38.27 14.43
N GLY A 788 22.21 38.91 15.36
CA GLY A 788 21.92 40.33 15.26
C GLY A 788 22.07 41.02 16.61
N ARG A 789 22.32 42.33 16.54
CA ARG A 789 22.45 43.17 17.69
C ARG A 789 21.83 44.55 17.42
N THR A 790 21.04 45.01 18.36
CA THR A 790 20.51 46.37 18.33
C THR A 790 21.60 47.40 18.58
N ASP A 791 21.39 48.66 18.21
CA ASP A 791 22.30 49.74 18.47
C ASP A 791 22.48 49.99 19.99
N ASP A 792 21.53 49.53 20.83
CA ASP A 792 21.60 49.57 22.31
C ASP A 792 22.14 48.24 22.92
N GLY A 793 22.59 47.29 22.10
CA GLY A 793 23.30 46.09 22.52
C GLY A 793 22.44 44.85 22.79
N ARG A 794 21.11 44.87 22.61
CA ARG A 794 20.22 43.70 22.74
C ARG A 794 20.48 42.74 21.58
N LYS A 795 20.41 41.44 21.85
CA LYS A 795 20.64 40.38 20.86
C LYS A 795 19.35 40.04 20.12
N LEU A 796 19.49 39.77 18.82
CA LEU A 796 18.50 39.06 18.01
C LEU A 796 19.03 37.65 17.69
N ASP A 797 18.20 36.67 17.96
CA ASP A 797 18.43 35.27 17.58
C ASP A 797 17.66 34.90 16.31
N ALA A 798 17.65 33.60 15.99
CA ALA A 798 16.98 33.08 14.82
C ALA A 798 15.44 33.25 14.88
N GLU A 799 14.83 33.16 16.07
CA GLU A 799 13.37 33.32 16.23
C GLU A 799 12.95 34.77 16.00
N HIS A 800 13.63 35.72 16.64
CA HIS A 800 13.42 37.16 16.41
C HIS A 800 13.69 37.53 14.95
N THR A 801 14.65 36.89 14.29
CA THR A 801 14.95 37.10 12.87
C THR A 801 13.83 36.62 11.98
N ALA A 802 13.26 35.43 12.25
CA ALA A 802 12.13 34.93 11.50
C ALA A 802 10.93 35.89 11.58
N ASP A 803 10.62 36.38 12.79
CA ASP A 803 9.55 37.35 13.00
C ASP A 803 9.84 38.70 12.31
N LEU A 804 11.09 39.15 12.33
CA LEU A 804 11.50 40.38 11.65
C LEU A 804 11.34 40.29 10.14
N MET A 805 11.72 39.15 9.55
CA MET A 805 11.58 38.91 8.09
C MET A 805 10.12 38.79 7.62
N GLU A 806 9.17 38.52 8.50
CA GLU A 806 7.73 38.52 8.19
C GLU A 806 7.10 39.94 8.22
N LEU A 807 7.81 40.95 8.73
CA LEU A 807 7.30 42.32 8.74
C LEU A 807 7.34 42.98 7.36
N THR A 808 6.43 43.88 7.13
CA THR A 808 6.43 44.74 5.91
C THR A 808 7.60 45.72 5.92
N VAL A 809 8.37 45.79 4.82
CA VAL A 809 9.45 46.73 4.63
C VAL A 809 8.90 47.97 3.92
N LYS A 810 9.02 49.13 4.57
CA LYS A 810 8.64 50.43 4.04
C LYS A 810 9.69 51.03 3.13
N GLN A 811 10.96 50.87 3.49
CA GLN A 811 12.04 51.55 2.81
C GLN A 811 13.32 50.69 2.76
N LYS A 812 13.99 50.72 1.61
CA LYS A 812 15.30 50.09 1.36
C LYS A 812 16.29 51.18 1.05
N ASN A 813 17.28 51.37 1.90
CA ASN A 813 18.33 52.42 1.77
C ASN A 813 19.66 51.76 1.43
N SER A 814 20.46 52.38 0.57
CA SER A 814 21.84 51.97 0.35
C SER A 814 22.70 52.31 1.59
N VAL A 815 23.57 51.41 1.96
CA VAL A 815 24.56 51.64 3.03
C VAL A 815 25.91 51.98 2.38
N ASP A 816 26.61 52.99 2.88
CA ASP A 816 27.93 53.37 2.40
C ASP A 816 28.88 52.17 2.43
N ALA A 817 29.50 51.85 1.30
CA ALA A 817 30.43 50.73 1.13
C ALA A 817 31.66 50.77 2.08
N GLY A 818 31.88 51.88 2.78
CA GLY A 818 32.97 52.03 3.74
C GLY A 818 32.63 51.75 5.20
N LYS A 819 31.36 51.51 5.55
CA LYS A 819 30.95 51.11 6.91
C LYS A 819 31.23 49.63 7.17
N GLN A 820 32.16 49.35 8.06
CA GLN A 820 32.40 48.01 8.57
C GLN A 820 31.18 47.57 9.44
N PHE A 821 30.59 46.40 9.09
CA PHE A 821 29.62 45.76 9.94
C PHE A 821 30.31 45.02 11.09
N PRO A 822 29.73 44.98 12.30
CA PRO A 822 30.29 44.20 13.39
C PRO A 822 30.36 42.72 13.00
N SER A 823 31.44 42.05 13.36
CA SER A 823 31.54 40.60 13.24
C SER A 823 30.65 39.92 14.28
N PHE A 824 29.99 38.83 13.88
CA PHE A 824 29.19 37.94 14.73
C PHE A 824 29.80 36.55 14.83
N ASP A 825 31.08 36.37 14.55
CA ASP A 825 31.75 35.09 14.49
C ASP A 825 31.63 34.30 15.80
N THR A 826 31.70 34.99 16.96
CA THR A 826 31.52 34.33 18.27
C THR A 826 30.11 33.83 18.46
N GLU A 827 29.09 34.60 18.09
CA GLU A 827 27.67 34.20 18.19
C GLU A 827 27.37 33.03 17.26
N PHE A 828 27.89 33.09 16.03
CA PHE A 828 27.73 31.95 15.10
C PHE A 828 28.48 30.71 15.56
N SER A 829 29.67 30.81 16.08
CA SER A 829 30.39 29.65 16.61
C SER A 829 29.65 29.00 17.78
N LEU A 830 29.05 29.79 18.66
CA LEU A 830 28.22 29.23 19.76
C LEU A 830 26.96 28.55 19.26
N GLN A 831 26.24 29.14 18.30
CA GLN A 831 25.04 28.51 17.69
C GLN A 831 25.41 27.23 16.94
N GLN A 832 26.50 27.26 16.19
CA GLN A 832 27.02 26.08 15.48
C GLN A 832 27.37 24.96 16.44
N GLU A 833 28.10 25.26 17.52
CA GLU A 833 28.47 24.25 18.54
C GLU A 833 27.23 23.64 19.23
N GLN A 834 26.23 24.48 19.51
CA GLN A 834 24.98 24.01 20.10
C GLN A 834 24.23 23.07 19.15
N LEU A 835 24.05 23.47 17.89
CA LEU A 835 23.38 22.65 16.86
C LEU A 835 24.18 21.38 16.59
N GLU A 836 25.49 21.42 16.55
CA GLU A 836 26.35 20.27 16.39
C GLU A 836 26.09 19.24 17.51
N LYS A 837 26.01 19.69 18.76
CA LYS A 837 25.66 18.82 19.90
C LYS A 837 24.25 18.22 19.78
N GLU A 838 23.28 19.02 19.35
CA GLU A 838 21.91 18.55 19.16
C GLU A 838 21.83 17.50 18.04
N VAL A 839 22.48 17.75 16.88
CA VAL A 839 22.56 16.80 15.76
C VAL A 839 23.29 15.52 16.19
N GLN A 840 24.43 15.66 16.88
CA GLN A 840 25.17 14.50 17.41
C GLN A 840 24.37 13.69 18.42
N SER A 841 23.67 14.36 19.37
CA SER A 841 22.81 13.68 20.34
C SER A 841 21.68 12.92 19.68
N ARG A 842 21.07 13.49 18.63
CA ARG A 842 20.03 12.80 17.87
C ARG A 842 20.59 11.62 17.08
N ASN A 843 21.70 11.81 16.42
CA ASN A 843 22.35 10.78 15.62
C ASN A 843 22.95 9.67 16.48
N SER A 844 23.32 9.95 17.75
CA SER A 844 23.77 8.90 18.68
C SER A 844 22.69 7.83 18.97
N ARG A 845 21.39 8.15 18.78
CA ARG A 845 20.30 7.17 18.87
C ARG A 845 20.46 6.07 17.82
N TYR A 846 20.90 6.43 16.62
CA TYR A 846 21.16 5.44 15.55
C TYR A 846 22.30 4.51 15.91
N TYR A 847 23.35 5.06 16.52
CA TYR A 847 24.47 4.28 17.04
C TYR A 847 24.01 3.27 18.12
N ASN A 848 23.31 3.76 19.14
CA ASN A 848 22.80 2.91 20.22
C ASN A 848 21.85 1.81 19.69
N GLN A 849 21.02 2.15 18.72
CA GLN A 849 20.09 1.19 18.10
C GLN A 849 20.84 0.09 17.34
N GLN A 850 21.90 0.43 16.59
CA GLN A 850 22.70 -0.57 15.89
C GLN A 850 23.53 -1.43 16.86
N GLU A 851 24.10 -0.84 17.90
CA GLU A 851 24.79 -1.57 18.98
C GLU A 851 23.87 -2.60 19.64
N GLU A 852 22.65 -2.19 19.97
CA GLU A 852 21.63 -3.08 20.55
C GLU A 852 21.25 -4.24 19.62
N ILE A 853 21.07 -3.98 18.31
CA ILE A 853 20.80 -5.02 17.31
C ILE A 853 21.94 -6.04 17.26
N LEU A 854 23.20 -5.58 17.28
CA LEU A 854 24.38 -6.43 17.26
C LEU A 854 24.53 -7.25 18.54
N GLU A 855 24.33 -6.65 19.72
CA GLU A 855 24.34 -7.38 20.99
C GLU A 855 23.27 -8.47 21.04
N ARG A 856 22.05 -8.18 20.58
CA ARG A 856 20.96 -9.14 20.45
C ARG A 856 21.32 -10.27 19.48
N GLY A 857 21.98 -9.96 18.35
CA GLY A 857 22.49 -10.95 17.39
C GLY A 857 23.51 -11.91 18.01
N ILE A 858 24.39 -11.44 18.90
CA ILE A 858 25.31 -12.29 19.66
C ILE A 858 24.54 -13.21 20.62
N GLN A 859 23.51 -12.71 21.29
CA GLN A 859 22.66 -13.51 22.18
C GLN A 859 21.88 -14.60 21.43
N ASP A 860 21.36 -14.29 20.21
CA ASP A 860 20.68 -15.26 19.36
C ASP A 860 21.59 -16.42 18.99
N ARG A 861 22.82 -16.14 18.55
CA ARG A 861 23.82 -17.16 18.24
C ARG A 861 24.23 -17.99 19.46
N LYS A 862 24.27 -17.37 20.63
CA LYS A 862 24.49 -18.08 21.90
C LYS A 862 23.37 -19.08 22.21
N ALA A 863 22.11 -18.63 22.03
CA ALA A 863 20.94 -19.49 22.26
C ALA A 863 20.93 -20.70 21.31
N GLU A 864 21.24 -20.48 20.02
CA GLU A 864 21.38 -21.56 19.05
C GLU A 864 22.49 -22.56 19.42
N LYS A 865 23.66 -22.04 19.75
CA LYS A 865 24.79 -22.91 20.22
C LYS A 865 24.37 -23.75 21.42
N ASP A 866 23.75 -23.11 22.43
CA ASP A 866 23.36 -23.81 23.66
C ASP A 866 22.27 -24.88 23.38
N ALA A 867 21.39 -24.65 22.43
CA ALA A 867 20.40 -25.62 21.95
C ALA A 867 21.08 -26.82 21.25
N ARG A 868 22.00 -26.55 20.32
CA ARG A 868 22.77 -27.59 19.61
C ARG A 868 23.60 -28.43 20.55
N ILE A 869 24.26 -27.80 21.50
CA ILE A 869 25.06 -28.52 22.52
C ILE A 869 24.15 -29.44 23.35
N ARG A 870 22.99 -28.97 23.80
CA ARG A 870 22.02 -29.82 24.54
C ARG A 870 21.57 -31.03 23.71
N GLU A 871 21.28 -30.83 22.42
CA GLU A 871 20.93 -31.93 21.52
C GLU A 871 22.08 -32.94 21.35
N TYR A 872 23.29 -32.45 21.06
CA TYR A 872 24.44 -33.31 20.83
C TYR A 872 24.85 -34.08 22.10
N GLU A 873 24.77 -33.45 23.26
CA GLU A 873 24.99 -34.12 24.55
C GLU A 873 23.93 -35.19 24.86
N SER A 874 22.66 -34.92 24.50
CA SER A 874 21.58 -35.90 24.62
C SER A 874 21.86 -37.14 23.78
N LYS A 875 22.21 -36.95 22.49
CA LYS A 875 22.59 -38.04 21.58
C LYS A 875 23.85 -38.78 22.04
N ARG A 876 24.85 -38.06 22.54
CA ARG A 876 26.05 -38.65 23.13
C ARG A 876 25.71 -39.56 24.33
N LYS A 877 24.81 -39.06 25.21
CA LYS A 877 24.36 -39.86 26.40
C LYS A 877 23.58 -41.10 25.97
N GLU A 878 22.72 -40.97 24.95
CA GLU A 878 21.96 -42.09 24.39
C GLU A 878 22.89 -43.15 23.81
N HIS A 879 23.84 -42.79 22.97
CA HIS A 879 24.79 -43.72 22.40
C HIS A 879 25.75 -44.34 23.44
N ARG A 880 26.13 -43.61 24.47
CA ARG A 880 26.87 -44.15 25.63
C ARG A 880 26.05 -45.19 26.44
N LYS A 881 24.70 -44.95 26.51
CA LYS A 881 23.79 -45.91 27.16
C LYS A 881 23.65 -47.18 26.30
N LEU A 882 23.43 -47.04 25.01
CA LEU A 882 23.35 -48.15 24.06
C LEU A 882 24.63 -48.98 24.00
N ALA A 883 25.81 -48.36 24.07
CA ALA A 883 27.07 -49.04 24.14
C ALA A 883 27.25 -49.88 25.42
N ARG A 884 26.63 -49.47 26.56
CA ARG A 884 26.66 -50.22 27.82
C ARG A 884 25.68 -51.40 27.84
N THR A 885 24.62 -51.38 27.01
CA THR A 885 23.59 -52.38 26.98
C THR A 885 23.67 -53.29 25.74
N ALA A 886 24.71 -53.12 24.93
CA ALA A 886 24.95 -53.94 23.73
C ALA A 886 25.47 -55.32 24.11
N ASP A 887 24.85 -56.36 23.62
CA ASP A 887 25.27 -57.77 23.82
C ASP A 887 26.37 -58.20 22.84
N ASP A 888 26.55 -57.48 21.74
CA ASP A 888 27.55 -57.73 20.70
C ASP A 888 28.71 -56.70 20.80
N PRO A 889 29.99 -57.16 20.91
CA PRO A 889 31.17 -56.29 20.92
C PRO A 889 31.28 -55.36 19.71
N MET A 890 30.76 -55.76 18.53
CA MET A 890 30.76 -54.93 17.32
C MET A 890 29.71 -53.77 17.41
N GLU A 891 28.54 -54.04 17.99
CA GLU A 891 27.55 -52.99 18.28
C GLU A 891 28.04 -52.04 19.37
N GLU A 892 28.63 -52.56 20.42
CA GLU A 892 29.26 -51.73 21.46
C GLU A 892 30.30 -50.75 20.88
N LEU A 893 31.17 -51.26 19.98
CA LEU A 893 32.19 -50.44 19.32
C LEU A 893 31.56 -49.38 18.38
N LYS A 894 30.52 -49.76 17.67
CA LYS A 894 29.74 -48.82 16.81
C LYS A 894 29.16 -47.69 17.63
N HIS A 895 28.49 -47.97 18.73
CA HIS A 895 27.91 -46.94 19.59
C HIS A 895 28.95 -46.06 20.28
N LYS A 896 30.10 -46.62 20.65
CA LYS A 896 31.25 -45.86 21.17
C LYS A 896 31.80 -44.87 20.13
N LYS A 897 31.90 -45.28 18.86
CA LYS A 897 32.32 -44.42 17.76
C LYS A 897 31.31 -43.30 17.49
N GLU A 898 30.02 -43.62 17.52
CA GLU A 898 28.97 -42.61 17.35
C GLU A 898 28.98 -41.61 18.53
N ALA A 899 29.10 -42.05 19.77
CA ALA A 899 29.22 -41.16 20.92
C ALA A 899 30.42 -40.19 20.81
N ARG A 900 31.54 -40.64 20.25
CA ARG A 900 32.72 -39.79 20.01
C ARG A 900 32.48 -38.77 18.93
N LYS A 901 31.77 -39.12 17.82
CA LYS A 901 31.38 -38.15 16.81
C LYS A 901 30.47 -37.03 17.36
N TRP A 902 29.58 -37.35 18.31
CA TRP A 902 28.76 -36.33 18.95
C TRP A 902 29.58 -35.43 19.89
N GLU A 903 30.65 -35.95 20.49
CA GLU A 903 31.59 -35.16 21.30
C GLU A 903 32.37 -34.18 20.42
N ASP A 904 32.87 -34.62 19.24
CA ASP A 904 33.54 -33.78 18.24
C ASP A 904 32.58 -32.65 17.75
N ARG A 905 31.29 -32.96 17.57
CA ARG A 905 30.28 -31.97 17.18
C ARG A 905 30.00 -30.91 18.23
N VAL A 906 30.10 -31.27 19.53
CA VAL A 906 29.98 -30.28 20.62
C VAL A 906 31.12 -29.27 20.52
N GLU A 907 32.35 -29.76 20.36
CA GLU A 907 33.56 -28.93 20.22
C GLU A 907 33.47 -28.03 18.98
N GLU A 908 32.99 -28.57 17.86
CA GLU A 908 32.79 -27.81 16.61
C GLU A 908 31.76 -26.72 16.78
N ALA A 909 30.66 -26.97 17.52
CA ALA A 909 29.62 -25.97 17.79
C ALA A 909 30.15 -24.82 18.66
N GLU A 910 30.98 -25.13 19.67
CA GLU A 910 31.62 -24.12 20.50
C GLU A 910 32.60 -23.25 19.72
N ASP A 911 33.41 -23.86 18.88
CA ASP A 911 34.39 -23.18 18.04
C ASP A 911 33.71 -22.31 16.94
N SER A 912 32.63 -22.81 16.37
CA SER A 912 31.83 -22.03 15.40
C SER A 912 31.26 -20.79 16.06
N TYR A 913 30.61 -20.92 17.23
CA TYR A 913 30.09 -19.77 17.98
C TYR A 913 31.19 -18.76 18.31
N ARG A 914 32.38 -19.23 18.71
CA ARG A 914 33.48 -18.33 19.04
C ARG A 914 33.95 -17.53 17.82
N ARG A 915 34.04 -18.17 16.64
CA ARG A 915 34.35 -17.51 15.37
C ARG A 915 33.29 -16.52 14.97
N ASP A 916 32.02 -16.91 15.02
CA ASP A 916 30.89 -16.05 14.63
C ASP A 916 30.74 -14.84 15.55
N ARG A 917 30.90 -15.04 16.86
CA ARG A 917 30.91 -13.95 17.85
C ARG A 917 32.04 -12.93 17.60
N ASN A 918 33.24 -13.41 17.29
CA ASN A 918 34.37 -12.53 17.01
C ASN A 918 34.15 -11.78 15.70
N ARG A 919 33.70 -12.43 14.62
CA ARG A 919 33.34 -11.79 13.36
C ARG A 919 32.29 -10.70 13.57
N LEU A 920 31.23 -10.96 14.32
CA LEU A 920 30.19 -9.97 14.62
C LEU A 920 30.73 -8.77 15.40
N ARG A 921 31.67 -9.01 16.34
CA ARG A 921 32.31 -7.91 17.06
C ARG A 921 33.15 -7.06 16.13
N ASP A 922 33.91 -7.69 15.22
CA ASP A 922 34.71 -6.98 14.23
C ASP A 922 33.80 -6.19 13.26
N GLU A 923 32.71 -6.80 12.78
CA GLU A 923 31.69 -6.13 11.95
C GLU A 923 30.99 -5.00 12.71
N ALA A 924 30.75 -5.18 14.01
CA ALA A 924 30.21 -4.15 14.90
C ALA A 924 31.17 -2.98 15.03
N ASP A 925 32.43 -3.26 15.34
CA ASP A 925 33.47 -2.24 15.51
C ASP A 925 33.65 -1.45 14.20
N ASP A 926 33.65 -2.12 13.04
CA ASP A 926 33.72 -1.49 11.72
C ASP A 926 32.47 -0.62 11.43
N MET A 927 31.27 -1.11 11.75
CA MET A 927 30.04 -0.37 11.56
C MET A 927 29.95 0.82 12.51
N LEU A 928 30.31 0.64 13.77
CA LEU A 928 30.35 1.68 14.77
C LEU A 928 31.40 2.76 14.41
N ALA A 929 32.54 2.36 13.87
CA ALA A 929 33.56 3.28 13.34
C ALA A 929 33.02 4.08 12.12
N LEU A 930 32.27 3.42 11.23
CA LEU A 930 31.60 4.08 10.10
C LEU A 930 30.55 5.09 10.58
N ILE A 931 29.72 4.71 11.57
CA ILE A 931 28.73 5.61 12.17
C ILE A 931 29.43 6.75 12.89
N GLU A 932 30.49 6.50 13.65
CA GLU A 932 31.28 7.53 14.32
C GLU A 932 31.93 8.49 13.29
N GLN A 933 32.46 7.96 12.20
CA GLN A 933 32.97 8.79 11.10
C GLN A 933 31.86 9.60 10.43
N SER A 934 30.67 8.98 10.26
CA SER A 934 29.47 9.63 9.71
C SER A 934 28.93 10.72 10.65
N LEU A 935 28.96 10.47 11.96
CA LEU A 935 28.59 11.46 12.98
C LEU A 935 29.48 12.69 12.96
N LYS A 936 30.74 12.54 12.56
CA LYS A 936 31.67 13.71 12.37
C LYS A 936 31.29 14.54 11.14
N GLY A 937 30.47 14.02 10.25
CA GLY A 937 29.83 14.68 9.09
C GLY A 937 30.66 15.71 8.35
N THR A 938 30.16 16.16 7.22
CA THR A 938 30.69 17.39 6.60
C THR A 938 29.77 18.55 6.95
N GLN A 939 30.35 19.67 7.31
CA GLN A 939 29.62 20.90 7.54
C GLN A 939 29.93 21.89 6.43
N SER A 940 28.89 22.53 5.91
CA SER A 940 29.03 23.66 5.00
C SER A 940 28.29 24.86 5.56
N VAL A 941 28.92 26.01 5.53
CA VAL A 941 28.35 27.31 5.97
C VAL A 941 28.29 28.24 4.77
N GLU A 942 27.12 28.78 4.51
CA GLU A 942 26.83 29.71 3.44
C GLU A 942 26.35 31.04 4.03
N ASP A 943 27.00 32.16 3.67
CA ASP A 943 26.54 33.50 4.03
C ASP A 943 25.39 33.93 3.13
N LEU A 944 24.19 34.17 3.68
CA LEU A 944 23.02 34.58 2.92
C LEU A 944 23.00 36.07 2.68
N PHE A 945 23.05 36.87 3.73
CA PHE A 945 23.13 38.33 3.65
C PHE A 945 23.46 38.99 5.01
N THR A 946 23.87 40.26 4.92
CA THR A 946 24.01 41.17 6.07
C THR A 946 23.19 42.42 5.81
N ILE A 947 22.34 42.80 6.78
CA ILE A 947 21.53 44.03 6.70
C ILE A 947 21.67 44.88 7.94
N ARG A 948 21.53 46.21 7.75
CA ARG A 948 21.10 47.09 8.81
C ARG A 948 19.57 47.09 8.84
N TRP A 949 18.99 47.05 10.00
CA TRP A 949 17.54 47.06 10.13
C TRP A 949 17.08 48.14 11.11
N ARG A 950 15.84 48.60 10.91
CA ARG A 950 15.15 49.52 11.83
C ARG A 950 13.66 49.16 11.85
N ILE A 951 13.05 49.16 13.03
CA ILE A 951 11.61 48.94 13.17
C ILE A 951 10.93 50.26 13.51
N THR A 952 9.95 50.64 12.71
CA THR A 952 9.07 51.80 12.96
C THR A 952 7.72 51.33 13.49
N SER A 953 7.07 52.16 14.31
CA SER A 953 5.73 51.87 14.84
C SER A 953 4.69 51.85 13.74
#